data_8b4fa62c927f315ef1f15f7d5dd7ed59
#
_entry.id   8b4fa62c927f315ef1f15f7d5dd7ed59
#
_cell.length_a   1.000
_cell.length_b   1.000
_cell.length_c   1.000
_cell.angle_alpha   90.00
_cell.angle_beta   90.00
_cell.angle_gamma   90.00
#
_symmetry.space_group_name_H-M   'P 1'
#
loop_
_entity.id
_entity.type
_entity.pdbx_description
1 polymer ?
#
loop_
_entity_poly.entity_id
_entity_poly.type
_entity_poly.pdbx_seq_one_letter_code
_entity_poly.pdbx_strand_id
1 'polypeptide(L)'
;MGTGTEGRKLPGLSGHRLVTTGLRNPRTWCAALGLIVATLIASLALAVEAPNGPGLPSVWAPAAKDFIGTSASALSRVYFTGAEGVLTEVFYPALDRVQNVDLQFLVTDAAKTWGDEERRQQRHDISLVNKRAMVWQAVTTADSGKWRITTKIFTDPGRDTVIQRVTFETLEPGKGVKDYNLYVLNNPAINNSGGGGDYQSGPDNSQTLLAGGRTMLVASEPNSTASALAISLPWKTVGGHAMVSHGFVGRNDGYTDLFGGANDRTMDWHFHGAYRGNVAQIGWIDFGGSNARQISFDVVLGFGQNEAEAMSAADGTLSSSLTAMETTYTDEWVAYTSALSNQGGLADDQYYLAAMTLKSIQDKTNGAMIAGPGTPWGEANGDGNQGGYHLVWARDLFKFASALIAAGDTASANRAVEYLFNVQMQTTTGDNPYSRPGRFPQNSYVDGRPYWNGSQMDETAMPIILAWKLHRTDLWSRIKMAAEFLAYNGPRTDQERWEEMAGYSPSTIAAEIAGLVCAASLAREAGDPGAADFYSKKADEWRNNVANWTFTTTGFHGNHKYYIRITANPDPDDDVQLPYGNQAGTHGERYIIDGGFLELARLGAMSPNDWTIIETLPEYDAILKQTIPGKGDAWFRYNYDGYGEHNDGRSFDGGGRGRLWPIFTAERGIYEIARSGQGASGEPYRQALKAFSSQAGFIPEQVWNTTANVTGWETVTPPPYAPGTATRSMRPLSWAMGEYINLVTAMRQGRSDAPAVVCERYACDKPQTTVTFQVNAPTTWGESIFLVGSGPLLSNWTPESGIKMSPANYPIWAVTVSLPASTTFEYKFIRRDSSGQVVWESGGNRAVTTPPSGEVVLTDSFR
;
A
#
# COMPACT_ATOMS: atom_id res chain seq x y z
N MET A 1 -24.89 40.57 25.08
CA MET A 1 -25.29 41.99 24.83
C MET A 1 -25.31 42.15 23.33
N GLY A 2 -26.36 42.31 22.63
CA GLY A 2 -27.63 42.96 22.73
C GLY A 2 -27.99 43.37 21.32
N THR A 3 -29.03 42.73 20.83
CA THR A 3 -30.21 43.26 20.11
C THR A 3 -30.03 44.28 19.00
N GLY A 4 -30.72 44.03 17.89
CA GLY A 4 -31.08 45.04 16.89
C GLY A 4 -31.74 44.46 15.66
N THR A 5 -33.05 44.26 15.72
CA THR A 5 -33.98 44.01 14.64
C THR A 5 -34.24 45.28 13.83
N GLU A 6 -34.31 45.16 12.49
CA GLU A 6 -35.20 45.99 11.69
C GLU A 6 -35.57 45.33 10.36
N GLY A 7 -36.90 45.28 10.15
CA GLY A 7 -37.55 44.76 8.99
C GLY A 7 -37.73 45.80 7.87
N ARG A 8 -37.90 45.32 6.65
CA ARG A 8 -38.41 46.10 5.52
C ARG A 8 -39.55 45.37 4.83
N LYS A 9 -40.62 46.10 4.67
CA LYS A 9 -41.87 45.74 4.05
C LYS A 9 -41.79 45.73 2.52
N LEU A 10 -42.54 44.82 1.93
CA LEU A 10 -42.90 44.74 0.51
C LEU A 10 -43.95 45.79 0.15
N PRO A 11 -43.95 46.32 -1.12
CA PRO A 11 -45.11 47.05 -1.66
C PRO A 11 -45.99 46.17 -2.55
N GLY A 12 -47.26 46.54 -2.56
CA GLY A 12 -48.40 45.75 -3.01
C GLY A 12 -48.61 45.62 -4.51
N LEU A 13 -49.44 44.66 -4.80
CA LEU A 13 -50.03 44.35 -6.10
C LEU A 13 -51.27 45.18 -6.38
N SER A 14 -51.33 45.79 -7.58
CA SER A 14 -52.57 46.34 -8.13
C SER A 14 -53.16 45.39 -9.15
N GLY A 15 -54.45 45.14 -9.04
CA GLY A 15 -55.19 44.22 -9.89
C GLY A 15 -55.59 44.74 -11.25
N HIS A 16 -55.79 43.80 -12.17
CA HIS A 16 -56.48 44.03 -13.41
C HIS A 16 -57.61 42.96 -13.56
N ARG A 17 -58.78 43.47 -13.87
CA ARG A 17 -60.03 42.75 -14.09
C ARG A 17 -59.97 41.90 -15.37
N LEU A 18 -60.47 40.67 -15.31
CA LEU A 18 -60.83 39.84 -16.43
C LEU A 18 -62.19 40.21 -16.98
N VAL A 19 -62.28 40.36 -18.30
CA VAL A 19 -63.52 40.49 -19.08
C VAL A 19 -63.87 39.09 -19.55
N THR A 20 -65.07 38.65 -19.20
CA THR A 20 -65.66 37.40 -19.68
C THR A 20 -66.45 37.64 -20.97
N THR A 21 -66.16 36.90 -22.03
CA THR A 21 -67.12 36.59 -23.09
C THR A 21 -67.27 35.10 -23.21
N GLY A 22 -68.53 34.65 -23.01
CA GLY A 22 -68.85 33.23 -23.05
C GLY A 22 -69.02 32.68 -24.45
N LEU A 23 -68.80 31.39 -24.56
CA LEU A 23 -69.45 30.51 -25.58
C LEU A 23 -69.67 29.10 -25.03
N ARG A 24 -70.85 28.57 -25.23
CA ARG A 24 -71.44 27.32 -24.80
C ARG A 24 -70.87 26.11 -25.57
N ASN A 25 -70.40 25.05 -24.88
CA ASN A 25 -70.97 23.70 -25.00
C ASN A 25 -70.18 22.67 -24.14
N PRO A 26 -70.80 21.99 -23.18
CA PRO A 26 -70.08 21.25 -22.17
C PRO A 26 -70.02 19.72 -22.37
N ARG A 27 -70.17 19.21 -23.56
CA ARG A 27 -70.24 17.72 -23.74
C ARG A 27 -69.11 17.01 -24.51
N THR A 28 -68.15 17.74 -25.11
CA THR A 28 -67.06 17.15 -25.89
C THR A 28 -65.65 17.25 -25.20
N TRP A 29 -65.55 17.90 -24.09
CA TRP A 29 -64.26 18.08 -23.40
C TRP A 29 -63.96 17.10 -22.23
N CYS A 30 -65.01 16.41 -21.71
CA CYS A 30 -64.86 15.45 -20.66
C CYS A 30 -64.18 14.16 -21.10
N ALA A 31 -64.29 13.73 -22.35
CA ALA A 31 -63.69 12.51 -22.83
C ALA A 31 -62.20 12.68 -23.21
N ALA A 32 -61.79 13.87 -23.69
CA ALA A 32 -60.39 14.13 -24.04
C ALA A 32 -59.53 14.46 -22.78
N LEU A 33 -60.13 15.18 -21.82
CA LEU A 33 -59.46 15.43 -20.53
C LEU A 33 -59.35 14.15 -19.66
N GLY A 34 -60.35 13.28 -19.72
CA GLY A 34 -60.31 11.99 -19.00
C GLY A 34 -59.21 11.03 -19.56
N LEU A 35 -58.99 11.04 -20.88
CA LEU A 35 -57.95 10.20 -21.49
C LEU A 35 -56.54 10.79 -21.30
N ILE A 36 -56.39 12.12 -21.31
CA ILE A 36 -55.08 12.75 -21.07
C ILE A 36 -54.72 12.68 -19.56
N VAL A 37 -55.71 12.80 -18.66
CA VAL A 37 -55.47 12.64 -17.21
C VAL A 37 -55.23 11.16 -16.87
N ALA A 38 -55.89 10.21 -17.50
CA ALA A 38 -55.67 8.79 -17.31
C ALA A 38 -54.30 8.33 -17.92
N THR A 39 -53.86 8.89 -19.06
CA THR A 39 -52.53 8.65 -19.59
C THR A 39 -51.40 9.35 -18.79
N LEU A 40 -51.62 10.53 -18.27
CA LEU A 40 -50.68 11.21 -17.35
C LEU A 40 -50.67 10.53 -15.98
N ILE A 41 -51.78 10.05 -15.44
CA ILE A 41 -51.83 9.29 -14.21
C ILE A 41 -51.24 7.89 -14.41
N ALA A 42 -51.38 7.25 -15.53
CA ALA A 42 -50.74 5.98 -15.88
C ALA A 42 -49.21 6.13 -16.09
N SER A 43 -48.75 7.29 -16.60
CA SER A 43 -47.32 7.57 -16.71
C SER A 43 -46.67 8.11 -15.40
N LEU A 44 -47.48 8.66 -14.49
CA LEU A 44 -47.03 9.09 -13.15
C LEU A 44 -47.09 7.98 -12.11
N ALA A 45 -47.76 6.86 -12.38
CA ALA A 45 -47.87 5.75 -11.43
C ALA A 45 -46.70 4.76 -11.42
N LEU A 46 -45.59 5.03 -12.15
CA LEU A 46 -44.50 4.08 -12.35
C LEU A 46 -43.10 4.61 -12.04
N ALA A 47 -42.96 5.81 -11.49
CA ALA A 47 -41.69 6.34 -11.02
C ALA A 47 -41.70 6.38 -9.49
N VAL A 48 -41.70 5.21 -8.83
CA VAL A 48 -41.63 5.16 -7.37
C VAL A 48 -40.16 5.24 -6.98
N GLU A 49 -39.81 6.23 -6.17
CA GLU A 49 -38.50 6.32 -5.52
C GLU A 49 -38.38 5.29 -4.40
N ALA A 50 -37.17 4.79 -4.17
CA ALA A 50 -36.91 3.89 -3.06
C ALA A 50 -37.19 4.58 -1.72
N PRO A 51 -38.00 4.01 -0.82
CA PRO A 51 -38.25 4.56 0.52
C PRO A 51 -37.09 4.20 1.47
N ASN A 52 -37.13 4.72 2.69
CA ASN A 52 -36.31 4.31 3.84
C ASN A 52 -34.79 4.56 3.66
N GLY A 53 -34.38 5.62 2.94
CA GLY A 53 -33.00 6.08 2.94
C GLY A 53 -32.53 6.51 4.35
N PRO A 54 -31.20 6.64 4.55
CA PRO A 54 -30.14 6.61 3.54
C PRO A 54 -29.49 5.23 3.32
N GLY A 55 -29.94 4.15 3.90
CA GLY A 55 -29.30 2.84 3.84
C GLY A 55 -28.42 2.55 5.07
N LEU A 56 -27.81 1.38 5.08
CA LEU A 56 -26.80 1.00 6.06
C LEU A 56 -25.42 1.48 5.59
N PRO A 57 -24.47 1.72 6.50
CA PRO A 57 -23.08 1.98 6.12
C PRO A 57 -22.52 0.88 5.22
N SER A 58 -21.63 1.25 4.30
CA SER A 58 -20.97 0.28 3.44
C SER A 58 -20.07 -0.65 4.26
N VAL A 59 -20.03 -1.90 3.85
CA VAL A 59 -19.03 -2.88 4.28
C VAL A 59 -18.13 -3.13 3.07
N TRP A 60 -16.86 -2.79 3.21
CA TRP A 60 -15.92 -2.86 2.10
C TRP A 60 -15.51 -4.30 1.80
N ALA A 61 -14.98 -4.53 0.62
CA ALA A 61 -14.45 -5.82 0.23
C ALA A 61 -13.15 -6.14 0.98
N PRO A 62 -12.78 -7.43 1.10
CA PRO A 62 -11.51 -7.81 1.70
C PRO A 62 -10.31 -7.13 1.03
N ALA A 63 -9.37 -6.65 1.82
CA ALA A 63 -8.10 -6.13 1.31
C ALA A 63 -7.20 -7.21 0.67
N ALA A 64 -7.48 -8.48 0.95
CA ALA A 64 -6.83 -9.61 0.31
C ALA A 64 -7.36 -9.81 -1.11
N LYS A 65 -6.91 -8.93 -2.05
CA LYS A 65 -7.38 -8.96 -3.45
C LYS A 65 -6.88 -10.20 -4.18
N ASP A 66 -7.73 -10.67 -5.12
CA ASP A 66 -7.44 -11.79 -6.01
C ASP A 66 -6.91 -11.31 -7.36
N PHE A 67 -7.31 -10.11 -7.78
CA PHE A 67 -6.83 -9.46 -8.99
C PHE A 67 -6.89 -7.94 -8.87
N ILE A 68 -6.02 -7.26 -9.60
CA ILE A 68 -5.98 -5.81 -9.75
C ILE A 68 -5.62 -5.48 -11.19
N GLY A 69 -5.95 -4.28 -11.65
CA GLY A 69 -5.51 -3.87 -12.98
C GLY A 69 -5.94 -2.47 -13.37
N THR A 70 -5.33 -2.02 -14.44
CA THR A 70 -5.66 -0.79 -15.19
C THR A 70 -5.09 -0.92 -16.59
N SER A 71 -5.45 -0.06 -17.53
CA SER A 71 -4.76 0.06 -18.81
C SER A 71 -3.33 0.56 -18.64
N ALA A 72 -2.40 0.08 -19.44
CA ALA A 72 -1.07 0.68 -19.53
C ALA A 72 -1.12 2.09 -20.17
N SER A 73 -2.14 2.36 -20.99
CA SER A 73 -2.45 3.68 -21.55
C SER A 73 -2.77 4.71 -20.47
N ALA A 74 -2.31 5.94 -20.68
CA ALA A 74 -2.67 7.08 -19.82
C ALA A 74 -4.06 7.66 -20.11
N LEU A 75 -4.73 7.23 -21.20
CA LEU A 75 -6.04 7.76 -21.59
C LEU A 75 -7.16 7.25 -20.68
N SER A 76 -7.06 6.01 -20.20
CA SER A 76 -7.99 5.47 -19.21
C SER A 76 -7.45 5.70 -17.79
N ARG A 77 -8.25 6.33 -16.93
CA ARG A 77 -7.90 6.65 -15.53
C ARG A 77 -8.67 5.76 -14.55
N VAL A 78 -9.10 4.58 -15.02
CA VAL A 78 -9.78 3.61 -14.19
C VAL A 78 -8.83 2.54 -13.72
N TYR A 79 -8.91 2.23 -12.44
CA TYR A 79 -8.18 1.14 -11.79
C TYR A 79 -9.21 0.24 -11.11
N PHE A 80 -9.02 -1.06 -11.20
CA PHE A 80 -9.97 -2.01 -10.63
C PHE A 80 -9.28 -3.02 -9.74
N THR A 81 -10.04 -3.54 -8.80
CA THR A 81 -9.64 -4.67 -7.95
C THR A 81 -10.69 -5.75 -7.98
N GLY A 82 -10.35 -6.91 -7.47
CA GLY A 82 -11.32 -7.98 -7.23
C GLY A 82 -10.91 -8.84 -6.06
N ALA A 83 -11.91 -9.32 -5.35
CA ALA A 83 -11.77 -10.25 -4.26
C ALA A 83 -12.95 -11.24 -4.27
N GLU A 84 -12.70 -12.44 -3.77
CA GLU A 84 -13.74 -13.48 -3.73
C GLU A 84 -14.40 -13.71 -5.12
N GLY A 85 -13.57 -13.63 -6.16
CA GLY A 85 -13.97 -13.91 -7.54
C GLY A 85 -14.73 -12.82 -8.27
N VAL A 86 -15.10 -11.72 -7.61
CA VAL A 86 -15.91 -10.63 -8.19
C VAL A 86 -15.15 -9.32 -8.28
N LEU A 87 -15.64 -8.38 -9.11
CA LEU A 87 -15.12 -7.02 -9.16
C LEU A 87 -15.44 -6.30 -7.84
N THR A 88 -14.43 -5.68 -7.25
CA THR A 88 -14.55 -4.93 -5.99
C THR A 88 -14.20 -3.47 -6.20
N GLU A 89 -13.50 -2.82 -5.27
CA GLU A 89 -13.23 -1.40 -5.37
C GLU A 89 -12.69 -1.02 -6.76
N VAL A 90 -13.37 -0.08 -7.40
CA VAL A 90 -12.96 0.56 -8.65
C VAL A 90 -12.63 2.00 -8.34
N PHE A 91 -11.47 2.45 -8.79
CA PHE A 91 -10.97 3.80 -8.54
C PHE A 91 -11.03 4.64 -9.81
N TYR A 92 -11.48 5.88 -9.67
CA TYR A 92 -11.54 6.88 -10.73
C TYR A 92 -11.67 8.30 -10.12
N PRO A 93 -11.03 9.36 -10.63
CA PRO A 93 -9.95 9.33 -11.63
C PRO A 93 -8.57 9.10 -11.01
N ALA A 94 -8.48 8.95 -9.68
CA ALA A 94 -7.26 8.76 -8.91
C ALA A 94 -7.35 7.51 -8.03
N LEU A 95 -6.20 6.98 -7.63
CA LEU A 95 -6.09 5.73 -6.87
C LEU A 95 -6.58 5.81 -5.41
N ASP A 96 -6.92 6.99 -4.92
CA ASP A 96 -7.54 7.21 -3.61
C ASP A 96 -9.02 7.63 -3.72
N ARG A 97 -9.64 7.47 -4.90
CA ARG A 97 -11.04 7.82 -5.16
C ARG A 97 -11.81 6.58 -5.57
N VAL A 98 -12.40 5.90 -4.60
CA VAL A 98 -13.22 4.71 -4.80
C VAL A 98 -14.58 5.12 -5.31
N GLN A 99 -15.10 4.41 -6.33
CA GLN A 99 -16.38 4.68 -6.97
C GLN A 99 -17.37 3.53 -6.86
N ASN A 100 -16.91 2.35 -6.40
CA ASN A 100 -17.70 1.15 -6.33
C ASN A 100 -17.21 0.24 -5.20
N VAL A 101 -18.10 -0.35 -4.43
CA VAL A 101 -17.75 -1.36 -3.39
C VAL A 101 -17.58 -2.73 -4.03
N ASP A 102 -18.62 -3.18 -4.76
CA ASP A 102 -18.59 -4.43 -5.52
C ASP A 102 -19.59 -4.46 -6.67
N LEU A 103 -19.34 -5.34 -7.62
CA LEU A 103 -20.26 -5.74 -8.68
C LEU A 103 -20.19 -7.25 -8.83
N GLN A 104 -21.32 -7.93 -8.64
CA GLN A 104 -21.44 -9.38 -8.65
C GLN A 104 -22.73 -9.85 -9.33
N PHE A 105 -22.88 -11.16 -9.49
CA PHE A 105 -24.09 -11.77 -10.00
C PHE A 105 -24.83 -12.52 -8.91
N LEU A 106 -26.17 -12.45 -8.97
CA LEU A 106 -27.06 -13.28 -8.17
C LEU A 106 -27.76 -14.27 -9.13
N VAL A 107 -27.84 -15.53 -8.73
CA VAL A 107 -28.42 -16.61 -9.53
C VAL A 107 -29.59 -17.21 -8.79
N THR A 108 -30.75 -17.32 -9.45
CA THR A 108 -31.89 -18.11 -8.97
C THR A 108 -32.33 -19.09 -10.04
N ASP A 109 -33.05 -20.16 -9.68
CA ASP A 109 -33.74 -20.96 -10.64
C ASP A 109 -35.04 -20.26 -11.14
N ALA A 110 -35.48 -20.57 -12.36
CA ALA A 110 -36.69 -20.01 -12.90
C ALA A 110 -37.95 -20.37 -12.08
N ALA A 111 -37.91 -21.45 -11.31
CA ALA A 111 -38.96 -21.87 -10.40
C ALA A 111 -38.91 -21.19 -9.03
N LYS A 112 -37.86 -20.38 -8.75
CA LYS A 112 -37.65 -19.61 -7.53
C LYS A 112 -37.56 -20.49 -6.26
N THR A 113 -37.00 -21.67 -6.39
CA THR A 113 -36.87 -22.63 -5.28
C THR A 113 -35.54 -22.49 -4.53
N TRP A 114 -34.52 -21.93 -5.14
CA TRP A 114 -33.22 -21.69 -4.57
C TRP A 114 -32.59 -20.41 -5.19
N GLY A 115 -31.55 -19.90 -4.54
CA GLY A 115 -30.76 -18.81 -5.05
C GLY A 115 -29.37 -18.79 -4.42
N ASP A 116 -28.38 -18.39 -5.21
CA ASP A 116 -26.98 -18.33 -4.84
C ASP A 116 -26.45 -16.91 -5.11
N GLU A 117 -25.52 -16.47 -4.26
CA GLU A 117 -24.68 -15.28 -4.46
C GLU A 117 -23.35 -15.70 -5.11
N GLU A 118 -22.87 -15.00 -6.13
CA GLU A 118 -21.60 -15.34 -6.80
C GLU A 118 -20.41 -15.25 -5.88
N ARG A 119 -20.37 -14.21 -5.03
CA ARG A 119 -19.24 -13.89 -4.17
C ARG A 119 -19.04 -14.89 -3.03
N ARG A 120 -20.12 -15.37 -2.42
CA ARG A 120 -20.07 -16.15 -1.18
C ARG A 120 -20.42 -17.61 -1.40
N GLN A 121 -19.74 -18.49 -0.64
CA GLN A 121 -19.99 -19.94 -0.66
C GLN A 121 -19.82 -20.57 -2.05
N GLN A 122 -18.83 -20.09 -2.81
CA GLN A 122 -18.50 -20.59 -4.13
C GLN A 122 -17.00 -20.84 -4.25
N ARG A 123 -16.60 -21.64 -5.23
CA ARG A 123 -15.20 -21.83 -5.58
C ARG A 123 -14.79 -20.88 -6.67
N HIS A 124 -13.71 -20.12 -6.40
CA HIS A 124 -13.14 -19.16 -7.35
C HIS A 124 -11.76 -19.61 -7.82
N ASP A 125 -11.57 -19.69 -9.13
CA ASP A 125 -10.28 -19.94 -9.79
C ASP A 125 -9.86 -18.69 -10.56
N ILE A 126 -8.75 -18.06 -10.15
CA ILE A 126 -8.29 -16.78 -10.68
C ILE A 126 -6.97 -16.96 -11.42
N SER A 127 -6.89 -16.44 -12.63
CA SER A 127 -5.67 -16.51 -13.43
C SER A 127 -5.55 -15.35 -14.41
N LEU A 128 -4.30 -15.05 -14.81
CA LEU A 128 -4.03 -14.19 -15.95
C LEU A 128 -4.26 -14.96 -17.26
N VAL A 129 -5.00 -14.38 -18.21
CA VAL A 129 -5.15 -14.92 -19.56
C VAL A 129 -3.81 -14.94 -20.29
N ASN A 130 -3.00 -13.90 -20.08
CA ASN A 130 -1.62 -13.80 -20.55
C ASN A 130 -0.72 -13.36 -19.38
N LYS A 131 0.33 -14.12 -19.11
CA LYS A 131 1.28 -13.85 -18.00
C LYS A 131 2.03 -12.50 -18.13
N ARG A 132 1.90 -11.82 -19.25
CA ARG A 132 2.54 -10.54 -19.55
C ARG A 132 1.54 -9.38 -19.68
N ALA A 133 0.26 -9.63 -19.36
CA ALA A 133 -0.79 -8.61 -19.43
C ALA A 133 -1.83 -8.84 -18.33
N MET A 134 -2.40 -7.76 -17.81
CA MET A 134 -3.33 -7.80 -16.68
C MET A 134 -4.79 -8.01 -17.13
N VAL A 135 -5.02 -8.90 -18.09
CA VAL A 135 -6.35 -9.44 -18.39
C VAL A 135 -6.58 -10.62 -17.45
N TRP A 136 -7.48 -10.43 -16.50
CA TRP A 136 -7.80 -11.44 -15.51
C TRP A 136 -8.97 -12.31 -15.95
N GLN A 137 -8.91 -13.58 -15.64
CA GLN A 137 -10.03 -14.51 -15.75
C GLN A 137 -10.39 -15.01 -14.37
N ALA A 138 -11.63 -14.73 -13.96
CA ALA A 138 -12.25 -15.30 -12.77
C ALA A 138 -13.24 -16.39 -13.21
N VAL A 139 -13.13 -17.58 -12.64
CA VAL A 139 -14.06 -18.69 -12.87
C VAL A 139 -14.71 -19.04 -11.55
N THR A 140 -15.95 -18.64 -11.37
CA THR A 140 -16.76 -18.99 -10.21
C THR A 140 -17.60 -20.22 -10.51
N THR A 141 -17.41 -21.28 -9.72
CA THR A 141 -18.22 -22.51 -9.83
C THR A 141 -19.04 -22.65 -8.56
N ALA A 142 -20.36 -22.76 -8.70
CA ALA A 142 -21.26 -22.96 -7.58
C ALA A 142 -20.91 -24.23 -6.79
N ASP A 143 -20.86 -24.12 -5.46
CA ASP A 143 -20.69 -25.28 -4.59
C ASP A 143 -21.83 -26.30 -4.74
N SER A 144 -23.01 -25.81 -5.12
CA SER A 144 -24.15 -26.66 -5.49
C SER A 144 -23.94 -27.49 -6.77
N GLY A 145 -22.88 -27.18 -7.57
CA GLY A 145 -22.61 -27.83 -8.87
C GLY A 145 -23.60 -27.48 -9.97
N LYS A 146 -24.43 -26.44 -9.81
CA LYS A 146 -25.52 -26.14 -10.74
C LYS A 146 -25.12 -25.19 -11.88
N TRP A 147 -24.24 -24.24 -11.59
CA TRP A 147 -23.85 -23.20 -12.55
C TRP A 147 -22.36 -22.85 -12.43
N ARG A 148 -21.89 -22.17 -13.47
CA ARG A 148 -20.56 -21.58 -13.55
C ARG A 148 -20.66 -20.20 -14.21
N ILE A 149 -19.91 -19.24 -13.67
CA ILE A 149 -19.66 -17.95 -14.31
C ILE A 149 -18.18 -17.84 -14.63
N THR A 150 -17.85 -17.51 -15.86
CA THR A 150 -16.49 -17.17 -16.29
C THR A 150 -16.47 -15.72 -16.72
N THR A 151 -15.65 -14.90 -16.07
CA THR A 151 -15.54 -13.48 -16.33
C THR A 151 -14.12 -13.13 -16.71
N LYS A 152 -13.91 -12.48 -17.87
CA LYS A 152 -12.65 -11.80 -18.19
C LYS A 152 -12.79 -10.33 -17.86
N ILE A 153 -11.79 -9.77 -17.15
CA ILE A 153 -11.83 -8.40 -16.60
C ILE A 153 -10.63 -7.61 -17.08
N PHE A 154 -10.85 -6.42 -17.63
CA PHE A 154 -9.84 -5.44 -18.05
C PHE A 154 -10.50 -4.07 -18.22
N THR A 155 -9.72 -3.02 -18.55
CA THR A 155 -10.26 -1.67 -18.83
C THR A 155 -10.16 -1.34 -20.32
N ASP A 156 -11.03 -0.45 -20.83
CA ASP A 156 -10.89 0.13 -22.17
C ASP A 156 -9.62 1.02 -22.20
N PRO A 157 -8.65 0.80 -23.10
CA PRO A 157 -7.45 1.61 -23.17
C PRO A 157 -7.69 3.07 -23.55
N GLY A 158 -8.82 3.37 -24.18
CA GLY A 158 -9.17 4.70 -24.71
C GLY A 158 -10.25 5.43 -23.93
N ARG A 159 -10.91 4.79 -22.95
CA ARG A 159 -12.03 5.38 -22.20
C ARG A 159 -11.96 4.99 -20.73
N ASP A 160 -12.61 5.76 -19.90
CA ASP A 160 -12.70 5.51 -18.45
C ASP A 160 -13.78 4.46 -18.15
N THR A 161 -13.51 3.17 -18.51
CA THR A 161 -14.44 2.04 -18.28
C THR A 161 -13.74 0.77 -17.82
N VAL A 162 -14.42 -0.01 -16.96
CA VAL A 162 -14.12 -1.42 -16.67
C VAL A 162 -15.02 -2.29 -17.54
N ILE A 163 -14.47 -3.34 -18.09
CA ILE A 163 -15.14 -4.31 -18.95
C ILE A 163 -15.10 -5.68 -18.28
N GLN A 164 -16.26 -6.32 -18.16
CA GLN A 164 -16.39 -7.72 -17.79
C GLN A 164 -17.03 -8.48 -18.95
N ARG A 165 -16.26 -9.41 -19.54
CA ARG A 165 -16.76 -10.33 -20.58
C ARG A 165 -17.19 -11.61 -19.91
N VAL A 166 -18.49 -11.83 -19.82
CA VAL A 166 -19.11 -12.85 -18.96
C VAL A 166 -19.64 -14.00 -19.80
N THR A 167 -19.42 -15.23 -19.32
CA THR A 167 -20.10 -16.43 -19.82
C THR A 167 -20.77 -17.12 -18.64
N PHE A 168 -22.09 -17.20 -18.66
CA PHE A 168 -22.90 -17.98 -17.73
C PHE A 168 -23.17 -19.36 -18.34
N GLU A 169 -22.90 -20.42 -17.56
CA GLU A 169 -23.09 -21.82 -17.99
C GLU A 169 -23.90 -22.58 -16.95
N THR A 170 -24.91 -23.37 -17.43
CA THR A 170 -25.56 -24.37 -16.57
C THR A 170 -24.78 -25.69 -16.57
N LEU A 171 -24.52 -26.22 -15.40
CA LEU A 171 -23.81 -27.51 -15.21
C LEU A 171 -24.79 -28.65 -15.03
N GLU A 172 -26.06 -28.40 -14.75
CA GLU A 172 -27.09 -29.43 -14.57
C GLU A 172 -27.45 -30.12 -15.89
N PRO A 173 -27.44 -31.46 -15.93
CA PRO A 173 -27.87 -32.20 -17.11
C PRO A 173 -29.32 -31.88 -17.51
N GLY A 174 -29.56 -31.64 -18.80
CA GLY A 174 -30.89 -31.39 -19.33
C GLY A 174 -31.45 -29.98 -19.07
N LYS A 175 -30.69 -29.09 -18.40
CA LYS A 175 -31.05 -27.68 -18.20
C LYS A 175 -30.40 -26.80 -19.24
N GLY A 176 -31.09 -25.71 -19.62
CA GLY A 176 -30.58 -24.60 -20.38
C GLY A 176 -30.58 -23.30 -19.58
N VAL A 177 -29.97 -22.25 -20.11
CA VAL A 177 -29.90 -20.94 -19.38
C VAL A 177 -31.29 -20.37 -19.10
N LYS A 178 -32.33 -20.72 -19.86
CA LYS A 178 -33.71 -20.33 -19.59
C LYS A 178 -34.27 -20.86 -18.25
N ASP A 179 -33.65 -21.90 -17.69
CA ASP A 179 -34.06 -22.51 -16.43
C ASP A 179 -33.49 -21.76 -15.22
N TYR A 180 -32.76 -20.66 -15.46
CA TYR A 180 -32.14 -19.80 -14.47
C TYR A 180 -32.51 -18.34 -14.69
N ASN A 181 -32.43 -17.54 -13.60
CA ASN A 181 -32.43 -16.10 -13.68
C ASN A 181 -31.06 -15.61 -13.22
N LEU A 182 -30.50 -14.65 -13.95
CA LEU A 182 -29.23 -14.01 -13.59
C LEU A 182 -29.47 -12.52 -13.40
N TYR A 183 -29.03 -12.02 -12.29
CA TYR A 183 -29.13 -10.61 -11.93
C TYR A 183 -27.73 -10.01 -11.77
N VAL A 184 -27.53 -8.79 -12.28
CA VAL A 184 -26.35 -7.97 -11.93
C VAL A 184 -26.70 -7.18 -10.67
N LEU A 185 -25.90 -7.29 -9.62
CA LEU A 185 -25.97 -6.46 -8.44
C LEU A 185 -24.73 -5.57 -8.41
N ASN A 186 -24.91 -4.27 -8.41
CA ASN A 186 -23.87 -3.26 -8.33
C ASN A 186 -24.07 -2.39 -7.11
N ASN A 187 -23.01 -2.16 -6.36
CA ASN A 187 -22.98 -1.37 -5.14
C ASN A 187 -22.06 -0.16 -5.33
N PRO A 188 -22.55 0.95 -5.90
CA PRO A 188 -21.80 2.18 -6.04
C PRO A 188 -21.44 2.79 -4.67
N ALA A 189 -20.33 3.47 -4.60
CA ALA A 189 -19.91 4.33 -3.48
C ALA A 189 -19.12 5.48 -4.08
N ILE A 190 -19.87 6.43 -4.66
CA ILE A 190 -19.30 7.47 -5.51
C ILE A 190 -18.43 8.42 -4.68
N ASN A 191 -17.21 8.68 -5.19
CA ASN A 191 -16.27 9.64 -4.65
C ASN A 191 -15.81 9.38 -3.20
N ASN A 192 -15.85 8.13 -2.78
CA ASN A 192 -15.30 7.71 -1.50
C ASN A 192 -13.77 7.84 -1.48
N SER A 193 -13.21 8.32 -0.37
CA SER A 193 -11.77 8.59 -0.31
C SER A 193 -10.90 7.39 0.04
N GLY A 194 -11.48 6.28 0.46
CA GLY A 194 -10.70 5.08 0.81
C GLY A 194 -9.61 5.27 1.88
N GLY A 195 -9.53 6.44 2.52
CA GLY A 195 -8.58 6.78 3.58
C GLY A 195 -9.26 7.19 4.87
N GLY A 196 -8.71 6.87 6.02
CA GLY A 196 -9.34 7.05 7.32
C GLY A 196 -9.91 8.45 7.56
N GLY A 197 -11.17 8.54 7.88
CA GLY A 197 -11.87 9.74 8.33
C GLY A 197 -12.73 10.47 7.29
N ASP A 198 -12.49 10.29 6.00
CA ASP A 198 -13.26 10.95 4.94
C ASP A 198 -14.33 10.03 4.32
N TYR A 199 -14.71 8.99 5.04
CA TYR A 199 -15.71 8.07 4.56
C TYR A 199 -17.09 8.61 4.69
N GLN A 200 -17.77 8.64 3.56
CA GLN A 200 -19.17 8.94 3.46
C GLN A 200 -19.83 7.85 2.64
N SER A 201 -20.75 7.13 3.19
CA SER A 201 -21.65 6.25 2.44
C SER A 201 -22.81 7.06 1.85
N GLY A 202 -22.52 7.91 0.93
CA GLY A 202 -23.46 8.84 0.35
C GLY A 202 -23.06 10.31 0.63
N PRO A 203 -23.69 11.29 0.00
CA PRO A 203 -25.10 11.30 -0.47
C PRO A 203 -25.27 10.89 -1.94
N ASP A 204 -25.01 9.67 -2.28
CA ASP A 204 -25.15 9.18 -3.64
C ASP A 204 -26.60 9.18 -4.12
N ASN A 205 -26.76 9.40 -5.41
CA ASN A 205 -28.01 9.20 -6.14
C ASN A 205 -27.85 8.03 -7.10
N SER A 206 -28.93 7.32 -7.32
CA SER A 206 -28.97 6.25 -8.31
C SER A 206 -30.28 6.27 -9.05
N GLN A 207 -30.25 6.14 -10.40
CA GLN A 207 -31.43 6.20 -11.23
C GLN A 207 -31.26 5.46 -12.56
N THR A 208 -32.36 5.11 -13.18
CA THR A 208 -32.37 4.53 -14.53
C THR A 208 -32.38 5.64 -15.57
N LEU A 209 -31.42 5.63 -16.48
CA LEU A 209 -31.36 6.57 -17.61
C LEU A 209 -31.23 5.82 -18.95
N LEU A 210 -31.56 6.52 -20.03
CA LEU A 210 -31.51 5.99 -21.40
C LEU A 210 -30.47 6.74 -22.23
N ALA A 211 -29.48 6.04 -22.76
CA ALA A 211 -28.50 6.60 -23.69
C ALA A 211 -28.13 5.55 -24.77
N GLY A 212 -27.87 5.99 -26.01
CA GLY A 212 -27.47 5.09 -27.10
C GLY A 212 -28.51 3.99 -27.38
N GLY A 213 -29.78 4.15 -27.01
CA GLY A 213 -30.80 3.12 -27.10
C GLY A 213 -30.72 2.04 -26.00
N ARG A 214 -29.87 2.21 -24.99
CA ARG A 214 -29.66 1.29 -23.86
C ARG A 214 -30.21 1.86 -22.58
N THR A 215 -30.86 1.04 -21.77
CA THR A 215 -31.21 1.35 -20.39
C THR A 215 -29.98 1.12 -19.51
N MET A 216 -29.52 2.17 -18.86
CA MET A 216 -28.34 2.14 -17.98
C MET A 216 -28.72 2.42 -16.53
N LEU A 217 -28.03 1.80 -15.59
CA LEU A 217 -28.13 2.10 -14.17
C LEU A 217 -27.03 3.10 -13.82
N VAL A 218 -27.42 4.31 -13.45
CA VAL A 218 -26.48 5.43 -13.26
C VAL A 218 -26.46 5.81 -11.79
N ALA A 219 -25.28 5.90 -11.21
CA ALA A 219 -25.08 6.45 -9.88
C ALA A 219 -24.21 7.70 -9.94
N SER A 220 -24.49 8.68 -9.10
CA SER A 220 -23.78 9.96 -9.10
C SER A 220 -23.80 10.62 -7.74
N GLU A 221 -22.72 11.35 -7.44
CA GLU A 221 -22.69 12.36 -6.41
C GLU A 221 -22.92 13.74 -7.05
N PRO A 222 -23.79 14.60 -6.49
CA PRO A 222 -24.12 15.87 -7.13
C PRO A 222 -22.89 16.77 -7.37
N ASN A 223 -22.73 17.22 -8.62
CA ASN A 223 -21.63 18.10 -9.08
C ASN A 223 -20.21 17.50 -8.94
N SER A 224 -20.10 16.21 -8.91
CA SER A 224 -18.83 15.51 -8.78
C SER A 224 -18.70 14.38 -9.82
N THR A 225 -18.60 13.14 -9.39
CA THR A 225 -18.36 11.98 -10.23
C THR A 225 -19.65 11.19 -10.48
N ALA A 226 -19.70 10.45 -11.57
CA ALA A 226 -20.77 9.51 -11.85
C ALA A 226 -20.22 8.19 -12.43
N SER A 227 -20.99 7.11 -12.23
CA SER A 227 -20.82 5.82 -12.88
C SER A 227 -22.07 5.42 -13.64
N ALA A 228 -21.90 4.66 -14.74
CA ALA A 228 -22.97 4.14 -15.57
C ALA A 228 -22.73 2.65 -15.84
N LEU A 229 -23.61 1.81 -15.35
CA LEU A 229 -23.62 0.36 -15.62
C LEU A 229 -24.46 0.06 -16.84
N ALA A 230 -23.88 -0.60 -17.83
CA ALA A 230 -24.52 -1.02 -19.06
C ALA A 230 -24.16 -2.47 -19.40
N ILE A 231 -25.08 -3.18 -20.07
CA ILE A 231 -24.87 -4.56 -20.52
C ILE A 231 -25.13 -4.71 -22.03
N SER A 232 -24.52 -5.72 -22.64
CA SER A 232 -24.72 -5.99 -24.08
C SER A 232 -26.02 -6.75 -24.41
N LEU A 233 -26.59 -7.47 -23.43
CA LEU A 233 -27.90 -8.08 -23.52
C LEU A 233 -29.01 -7.12 -23.06
N PRO A 234 -30.27 -7.33 -23.46
CA PRO A 234 -31.38 -6.56 -22.91
C PRO A 234 -31.65 -6.93 -21.45
N TRP A 235 -32.17 -5.97 -20.71
CA TRP A 235 -32.82 -6.27 -19.43
C TRP A 235 -34.13 -7.00 -19.64
N LYS A 236 -34.47 -7.94 -18.77
CA LYS A 236 -35.76 -8.63 -18.80
C LYS A 236 -36.88 -7.62 -18.75
N THR A 237 -37.91 -7.85 -19.56
CA THR A 237 -39.08 -6.99 -19.61
C THR A 237 -40.30 -7.75 -19.07
N VAL A 238 -41.01 -7.15 -18.11
CA VAL A 238 -42.25 -7.65 -17.56
C VAL A 238 -43.29 -6.52 -17.62
N GLY A 239 -44.44 -6.76 -18.15
CA GLY A 239 -45.50 -5.74 -18.32
C GLY A 239 -45.05 -4.51 -19.14
N GLY A 240 -44.05 -4.62 -20.00
CA GLY A 240 -43.52 -3.53 -20.81
C GLY A 240 -42.44 -2.69 -20.13
N HIS A 241 -42.02 -3.06 -18.92
CA HIS A 241 -40.99 -2.35 -18.13
C HIS A 241 -39.74 -3.21 -17.96
N ALA A 242 -38.57 -2.59 -18.12
CA ALA A 242 -37.30 -3.25 -17.82
C ALA A 242 -37.22 -3.60 -16.32
N MET A 243 -36.83 -4.81 -16.02
CA MET A 243 -36.68 -5.31 -14.64
C MET A 243 -35.36 -4.84 -14.07
N VAL A 244 -35.33 -3.59 -13.67
CA VAL A 244 -34.23 -2.92 -12.96
C VAL A 244 -34.77 -2.20 -11.74
N SER A 245 -33.95 -2.05 -10.71
CA SER A 245 -34.35 -1.36 -9.47
C SER A 245 -33.16 -0.69 -8.80
N HIS A 246 -33.42 0.38 -8.09
CA HIS A 246 -32.49 1.14 -7.28
C HIS A 246 -32.98 1.15 -5.83
N GLY A 247 -32.13 0.78 -4.90
CA GLY A 247 -32.51 0.73 -3.48
C GLY A 247 -31.41 1.28 -2.59
N PHE A 248 -31.68 1.27 -1.31
CA PHE A 248 -30.72 1.62 -0.26
C PHE A 248 -30.17 0.35 0.37
N VAL A 249 -28.83 0.26 0.45
CA VAL A 249 -28.10 -0.93 0.94
C VAL A 249 -28.66 -1.41 2.28
N GLY A 250 -28.98 -2.73 2.34
CA GLY A 250 -29.52 -3.39 3.53
C GLY A 250 -30.92 -2.94 3.96
N ARG A 251 -31.65 -2.21 3.10
CA ARG A 251 -33.01 -1.74 3.38
C ARG A 251 -34.02 -2.23 2.36
N ASN A 252 -33.83 -1.85 1.11
CA ASN A 252 -34.73 -2.17 0.01
C ASN A 252 -33.96 -2.29 -1.32
N ASP A 253 -32.69 -2.67 -1.23
CA ASP A 253 -31.87 -3.03 -2.38
C ASP A 253 -32.28 -4.38 -2.96
N GLY A 254 -31.74 -4.70 -4.15
CA GLY A 254 -32.07 -5.93 -4.86
C GLY A 254 -31.59 -7.21 -4.16
N TYR A 255 -30.58 -7.16 -3.33
CA TYR A 255 -30.19 -8.30 -2.49
C TYR A 255 -31.24 -8.58 -1.41
N THR A 256 -31.70 -7.52 -0.75
CA THR A 256 -32.75 -7.60 0.26
C THR A 256 -34.08 -8.08 -0.34
N ASP A 257 -34.40 -7.66 -1.58
CA ASP A 257 -35.56 -8.11 -2.33
C ASP A 257 -35.56 -9.63 -2.58
N LEU A 258 -34.43 -10.14 -3.12
CA LEU A 258 -34.31 -11.56 -3.48
C LEU A 258 -34.07 -12.50 -2.29
N PHE A 259 -33.25 -12.09 -1.31
CA PHE A 259 -32.73 -12.96 -0.26
C PHE A 259 -33.05 -12.49 1.17
N GLY A 260 -33.50 -11.26 1.35
CA GLY A 260 -33.97 -10.73 2.63
C GLY A 260 -35.43 -11.07 2.89
N GLY A 261 -36.03 -10.50 3.89
CA GLY A 261 -37.48 -10.51 4.17
C GLY A 261 -38.18 -11.85 3.93
N ALA A 262 -38.96 -11.92 2.86
CA ALA A 262 -39.70 -13.12 2.48
C ALA A 262 -38.77 -14.21 1.91
N ASN A 263 -37.58 -13.85 1.43
CA ASN A 263 -36.59 -14.74 0.80
C ASN A 263 -37.23 -15.62 -0.30
N ASP A 264 -38.06 -15.01 -1.14
CA ASP A 264 -38.88 -15.71 -2.15
C ASP A 264 -38.21 -15.79 -3.55
N ARG A 265 -37.00 -15.25 -3.68
CA ARG A 265 -36.18 -15.22 -4.91
C ARG A 265 -36.87 -14.50 -6.06
N THR A 266 -37.74 -13.57 -5.74
CA THR A 266 -38.48 -12.78 -6.69
C THR A 266 -38.02 -11.32 -6.65
N MET A 267 -37.72 -10.74 -7.79
CA MET A 267 -37.48 -9.32 -7.92
C MET A 267 -38.80 -8.59 -8.00
N ASP A 268 -39.33 -8.20 -6.86
CA ASP A 268 -40.65 -7.55 -6.73
C ASP A 268 -40.57 -6.03 -6.64
N TRP A 269 -39.41 -5.52 -6.18
CA TRP A 269 -39.22 -4.08 -6.02
C TRP A 269 -38.67 -3.46 -7.31
N HIS A 270 -39.37 -2.42 -7.77
CA HIS A 270 -39.07 -1.70 -9.01
C HIS A 270 -39.01 -0.20 -8.71
N PHE A 271 -37.92 0.23 -8.08
CA PHE A 271 -37.71 1.64 -7.82
C PHE A 271 -36.95 2.27 -9.00
N HIS A 272 -37.46 3.38 -9.50
CA HIS A 272 -36.83 4.14 -10.59
C HIS A 272 -35.55 4.83 -10.14
N GLY A 273 -35.44 5.18 -8.89
CA GLY A 273 -34.26 5.81 -8.30
C GLY A 273 -34.24 5.72 -6.79
N ALA A 274 -33.06 5.87 -6.23
CA ALA A 274 -32.76 6.06 -4.82
C ALA A 274 -31.85 7.28 -4.69
N TYR A 275 -32.19 8.19 -3.79
CA TYR A 275 -31.50 9.48 -3.73
C TYR A 275 -30.99 9.80 -2.32
N ARG A 276 -29.75 10.31 -2.26
CA ARG A 276 -29.10 10.83 -1.06
C ARG A 276 -28.87 9.76 0.02
N GLY A 277 -28.17 8.68 -0.38
CA GLY A 277 -27.80 7.63 0.57
C GLY A 277 -26.81 6.63 0.01
N ASN A 278 -26.57 5.57 0.76
CA ASN A 278 -25.83 4.41 0.30
C ASN A 278 -26.74 3.57 -0.59
N VAL A 279 -26.49 3.64 -1.90
CA VAL A 279 -27.40 3.10 -2.94
C VAL A 279 -26.86 1.80 -3.53
N ALA A 280 -27.79 0.95 -3.97
CA ALA A 280 -27.46 -0.26 -4.74
C ALA A 280 -28.35 -0.37 -5.98
N GLN A 281 -27.83 -1.01 -7.01
CA GLN A 281 -28.46 -1.20 -8.31
C GLN A 281 -28.61 -2.67 -8.60
N ILE A 282 -29.76 -3.10 -9.11
CA ILE A 282 -29.96 -4.47 -9.59
C ILE A 282 -30.65 -4.45 -10.96
N GLY A 283 -30.30 -5.43 -11.81
CA GLY A 283 -30.98 -5.64 -13.07
C GLY A 283 -31.05 -7.11 -13.45
N TRP A 284 -32.21 -7.56 -13.92
CA TRP A 284 -32.41 -8.94 -14.39
C TRP A 284 -32.10 -9.06 -15.88
N ILE A 285 -31.17 -9.92 -16.25
CA ILE A 285 -30.69 -10.12 -17.64
C ILE A 285 -31.69 -11.00 -18.39
N ASP A 286 -32.07 -10.61 -19.64
CA ASP A 286 -32.92 -11.42 -20.46
C ASP A 286 -32.14 -12.38 -21.36
N PHE A 287 -32.29 -13.68 -21.12
CA PHE A 287 -31.70 -14.73 -21.95
C PHE A 287 -32.56 -15.14 -23.15
N GLY A 288 -33.67 -14.43 -23.42
CA GLY A 288 -34.57 -14.69 -24.56
C GLY A 288 -35.19 -16.10 -24.60
N GLY A 289 -35.25 -16.79 -23.45
CA GLY A 289 -35.78 -18.17 -23.36
C GLY A 289 -34.89 -19.24 -24.00
N SER A 290 -33.59 -19.00 -24.13
CA SER A 290 -32.61 -19.89 -24.76
C SER A 290 -32.49 -21.25 -24.05
N ASN A 291 -32.54 -22.35 -24.85
CA ASN A 291 -32.20 -23.70 -24.37
C ASN A 291 -30.69 -24.00 -24.39
N ALA A 292 -29.86 -23.05 -24.81
CA ALA A 292 -28.40 -23.24 -24.80
C ALA A 292 -27.91 -23.52 -23.40
N ARG A 293 -26.82 -24.27 -23.26
CA ARG A 293 -26.19 -24.54 -21.99
C ARG A 293 -25.38 -23.37 -21.46
N GLN A 294 -24.99 -22.47 -22.35
CA GLN A 294 -24.24 -21.26 -21.98
C GLN A 294 -24.68 -20.06 -22.79
N ILE A 295 -24.44 -18.89 -22.24
CA ILE A 295 -24.65 -17.60 -22.91
C ILE A 295 -23.52 -16.66 -22.52
N SER A 296 -23.05 -15.88 -23.50
CA SER A 296 -22.01 -14.87 -23.27
C SER A 296 -22.56 -13.47 -23.47
N PHE A 297 -22.14 -12.54 -22.64
CA PHE A 297 -22.52 -11.15 -22.73
C PHE A 297 -21.42 -10.29 -22.07
N ASP A 298 -21.53 -8.98 -22.23
CA ASP A 298 -20.55 -8.04 -21.69
C ASP A 298 -21.24 -7.08 -20.71
N VAL A 299 -20.56 -6.76 -19.59
CA VAL A 299 -20.95 -5.77 -18.62
C VAL A 299 -19.88 -4.68 -18.61
N VAL A 300 -20.28 -3.43 -18.67
CA VAL A 300 -19.40 -2.27 -18.70
C VAL A 300 -19.82 -1.31 -17.61
N LEU A 301 -18.86 -0.88 -16.79
CA LEU A 301 -19.02 0.18 -15.80
C LEU A 301 -18.19 1.38 -16.27
N GLY A 302 -18.86 2.43 -16.76
CA GLY A 302 -18.24 3.66 -17.24
C GLY A 302 -18.25 4.75 -16.19
N PHE A 303 -17.26 5.63 -16.25
CA PHE A 303 -17.06 6.74 -15.29
C PHE A 303 -16.93 8.08 -16.03
N GLY A 304 -17.28 9.16 -15.33
CA GLY A 304 -17.19 10.53 -15.83
C GLY A 304 -17.33 11.55 -14.71
N GLN A 305 -17.09 12.81 -15.05
CA GLN A 305 -17.29 13.96 -14.14
C GLN A 305 -18.79 14.30 -13.94
N ASN A 306 -19.64 13.61 -14.66
CA ASN A 306 -21.11 13.73 -14.61
C ASN A 306 -21.75 12.50 -15.28
N GLU A 307 -23.06 12.36 -15.12
CA GLU A 307 -23.83 11.24 -15.66
C GLU A 307 -23.71 11.10 -17.17
N ALA A 308 -23.71 12.21 -17.91
CA ALA A 308 -23.64 12.19 -19.40
C ALA A 308 -22.30 11.65 -19.88
N GLU A 309 -21.19 12.01 -19.24
CA GLU A 309 -19.86 11.48 -19.55
C GLU A 309 -19.73 10.01 -19.20
N ALA A 310 -20.21 9.59 -18.01
CA ALA A 310 -20.20 8.18 -17.60
C ALA A 310 -21.01 7.31 -18.57
N MET A 311 -22.21 7.73 -18.95
CA MET A 311 -23.05 7.04 -19.94
C MET A 311 -22.39 7.00 -21.33
N SER A 312 -21.77 8.11 -21.76
CA SER A 312 -21.06 8.18 -23.04
C SER A 312 -19.86 7.23 -23.06
N ALA A 313 -19.12 7.12 -21.96
CA ALA A 313 -18.02 6.18 -21.85
C ALA A 313 -18.53 4.73 -21.95
N ALA A 314 -19.56 4.36 -21.19
CA ALA A 314 -20.15 3.02 -21.22
C ALA A 314 -20.72 2.64 -22.59
N ASP A 315 -21.52 3.52 -23.21
CA ASP A 315 -22.09 3.29 -24.53
C ASP A 315 -21.01 3.20 -25.61
N GLY A 316 -20.04 4.11 -25.59
CA GLY A 316 -18.94 4.12 -26.56
C GLY A 316 -18.09 2.84 -26.49
N THR A 317 -17.87 2.29 -25.29
CA THR A 317 -17.20 1.00 -25.11
C THR A 317 -18.04 -0.15 -25.66
N LEU A 318 -19.31 -0.29 -25.26
CA LEU A 318 -20.18 -1.37 -25.73
C LEU A 318 -20.51 -1.30 -27.25
N SER A 319 -20.44 -0.11 -27.84
CA SER A 319 -20.65 0.10 -29.28
C SER A 319 -19.39 -0.17 -30.11
N SER A 320 -18.27 -0.46 -29.48
CA SER A 320 -17.00 -0.77 -30.12
C SER A 320 -16.67 -2.28 -30.03
N SER A 321 -15.64 -2.71 -30.75
CA SER A 321 -15.20 -4.12 -30.70
C SER A 321 -14.43 -4.42 -29.42
N LEU A 322 -15.07 -5.06 -28.45
CA LEU A 322 -14.41 -5.44 -27.17
C LEU A 322 -13.25 -6.43 -27.38
N THR A 323 -13.31 -7.27 -28.44
CA THR A 323 -12.18 -8.15 -28.77
C THR A 323 -10.96 -7.35 -29.25
N ALA A 324 -11.16 -6.31 -30.04
CA ALA A 324 -10.06 -5.43 -30.45
C ALA A 324 -9.50 -4.66 -29.23
N MET A 325 -10.36 -4.23 -28.30
CA MET A 325 -9.90 -3.58 -27.06
C MET A 325 -9.08 -4.51 -26.17
N GLU A 326 -9.54 -5.77 -25.97
CA GLU A 326 -8.80 -6.80 -25.24
C GLU A 326 -7.41 -7.04 -25.87
N THR A 327 -7.34 -7.04 -27.20
CA THR A 327 -6.07 -7.14 -27.94
C THR A 327 -5.19 -5.93 -27.69
N THR A 328 -5.71 -4.70 -27.86
CA THR A 328 -4.95 -3.47 -27.61
C THR A 328 -4.44 -3.40 -26.17
N TYR A 329 -5.31 -3.69 -25.21
CA TYR A 329 -4.94 -3.73 -23.79
C TYR A 329 -3.81 -4.74 -23.51
N THR A 330 -3.92 -5.94 -24.10
CA THR A 330 -2.91 -7.00 -23.99
C THR A 330 -1.58 -6.57 -24.61
N ASP A 331 -1.62 -6.02 -25.83
CA ASP A 331 -0.42 -5.60 -26.57
C ASP A 331 0.34 -4.48 -25.85
N GLU A 332 -0.36 -3.51 -25.26
CA GLU A 332 0.24 -2.44 -24.45
C GLU A 332 1.00 -3.01 -23.24
N TRP A 333 0.39 -3.94 -22.50
CA TRP A 333 1.04 -4.59 -21.37
C TRP A 333 2.21 -5.50 -21.78
N VAL A 334 2.07 -6.23 -22.89
CA VAL A 334 3.14 -7.05 -23.45
C VAL A 334 4.30 -6.17 -23.91
N ALA A 335 4.04 -5.01 -24.51
CA ALA A 335 5.06 -4.05 -24.86
C ALA A 335 5.79 -3.53 -23.63
N TYR A 336 5.07 -3.14 -22.57
CA TYR A 336 5.64 -2.71 -21.29
C TYR A 336 6.56 -3.80 -20.71
N THR A 337 6.04 -5.01 -20.52
CA THR A 337 6.80 -6.10 -19.88
C THR A 337 7.98 -6.58 -20.72
N SER A 338 7.90 -6.45 -22.04
CA SER A 338 9.01 -6.78 -22.95
C SER A 338 10.16 -5.76 -22.91
N ALA A 339 9.87 -4.52 -22.51
CA ALA A 339 10.86 -3.48 -22.31
C ALA A 339 11.64 -3.61 -21.00
N LEU A 340 11.12 -4.39 -20.03
CA LEU A 340 11.75 -4.56 -18.74
C LEU A 340 13.01 -5.44 -18.82
N SER A 341 13.92 -5.25 -17.86
CA SER A 341 15.08 -6.10 -17.68
C SER A 341 14.68 -7.53 -17.33
N ASN A 342 15.20 -8.50 -18.07
CA ASN A 342 15.01 -9.93 -17.76
C ASN A 342 15.93 -10.46 -16.66
N GLN A 343 16.68 -9.58 -15.99
CA GLN A 343 17.63 -9.90 -14.92
C GLN A 343 18.59 -11.06 -15.26
N GLY A 344 19.09 -11.08 -16.50
CA GLY A 344 19.99 -12.14 -16.97
C GLY A 344 19.33 -13.51 -17.06
N GLY A 345 18.02 -13.56 -17.25
CA GLY A 345 17.22 -14.78 -17.31
C GLY A 345 16.62 -15.23 -15.98
N LEU A 346 16.80 -14.47 -14.90
CA LEU A 346 16.19 -14.77 -13.59
C LEU A 346 14.76 -14.27 -13.45
N ALA A 347 14.33 -13.35 -14.33
CA ALA A 347 12.96 -12.82 -14.33
C ALA A 347 11.95 -13.91 -14.72
N ASP A 348 11.11 -14.31 -13.78
CA ASP A 348 10.03 -15.28 -13.96
C ASP A 348 8.67 -14.59 -14.04
N ASP A 349 7.58 -15.36 -14.15
CA ASP A 349 6.21 -14.80 -14.20
C ASP A 349 5.87 -13.97 -12.96
N GLN A 350 6.38 -14.37 -11.79
CA GLN A 350 6.21 -13.60 -10.54
C GLN A 350 6.87 -12.23 -10.61
N TYR A 351 8.07 -12.15 -11.20
CA TYR A 351 8.78 -10.88 -11.41
C TYR A 351 8.00 -9.92 -12.30
N TYR A 352 7.47 -10.41 -13.42
CA TYR A 352 6.68 -9.58 -14.33
C TYR A 352 5.33 -9.18 -13.73
N LEU A 353 4.68 -10.08 -12.99
CA LEU A 353 3.48 -9.74 -12.23
C LEU A 353 3.77 -8.65 -11.21
N ALA A 354 4.88 -8.74 -10.49
CA ALA A 354 5.29 -7.71 -9.53
C ALA A 354 5.48 -6.35 -10.21
N ALA A 355 6.17 -6.31 -11.35
CA ALA A 355 6.36 -5.07 -12.11
C ALA A 355 5.03 -4.49 -12.64
N MET A 356 4.14 -5.34 -13.17
CA MET A 356 2.81 -4.91 -13.59
C MET A 356 1.96 -4.40 -12.41
N THR A 357 2.07 -5.04 -11.24
CA THR A 357 1.40 -4.58 -10.02
C THR A 357 1.89 -3.19 -9.63
N LEU A 358 3.20 -2.96 -9.53
CA LEU A 358 3.75 -1.64 -9.21
C LEU A 358 3.35 -0.57 -10.22
N LYS A 359 3.31 -0.92 -11.51
CA LYS A 359 2.82 -0.02 -12.55
C LYS A 359 1.35 0.31 -12.38
N SER A 360 0.53 -0.64 -11.95
CA SER A 360 -0.93 -0.48 -11.78
C SER A 360 -1.32 0.35 -10.56
N ILE A 361 -0.44 0.45 -9.55
CA ILE A 361 -0.66 1.28 -8.36
C ILE A 361 -0.02 2.67 -8.47
N GLN A 362 0.48 3.04 -9.65
CA GLN A 362 0.98 4.38 -9.92
C GLN A 362 -0.11 5.24 -10.56
N ASP A 363 -0.44 6.34 -9.90
CA ASP A 363 -1.40 7.32 -10.44
C ASP A 363 -0.91 7.90 -11.77
N LYS A 364 -1.79 7.87 -12.78
CA LYS A 364 -1.47 8.28 -14.14
C LYS A 364 -1.31 9.78 -14.29
N THR A 365 -1.87 10.57 -13.38
CA THR A 365 -1.82 12.04 -13.43
C THR A 365 -0.51 12.57 -12.89
N ASN A 366 -0.08 12.13 -11.71
CA ASN A 366 1.02 12.76 -11.00
C ASN A 366 2.15 11.82 -10.56
N GLY A 367 1.99 10.50 -10.73
CA GLY A 367 3.03 9.52 -10.39
C GLY A 367 3.04 9.07 -8.94
N ALA A 368 2.07 9.48 -8.11
CA ALA A 368 1.85 8.94 -6.77
C ALA A 368 1.74 7.41 -6.82
N MET A 369 2.25 6.72 -5.82
CA MET A 369 2.16 5.26 -5.70
C MET A 369 1.64 4.90 -4.32
N ILE A 370 0.49 4.24 -4.27
CA ILE A 370 -0.18 3.86 -3.02
C ILE A 370 0.44 2.60 -2.39
N ALA A 371 0.33 2.46 -1.07
CA ALA A 371 0.85 1.30 -0.34
C ALA A 371 0.13 -0.01 -0.71
N GLY A 372 -1.16 0.07 -1.04
CA GLY A 372 -1.93 -1.07 -1.51
C GLY A 372 -3.34 -0.69 -1.96
N PRO A 373 -3.94 -1.47 -2.88
CA PRO A 373 -5.22 -1.14 -3.50
C PRO A 373 -6.42 -1.67 -2.69
N GLY A 374 -6.45 -1.42 -1.39
CA GLY A 374 -7.52 -1.85 -0.50
C GLY A 374 -7.37 -1.30 0.90
N THR A 375 -8.30 -1.64 1.76
CA THR A 375 -8.32 -1.25 3.17
C THR A 375 -8.11 -2.49 4.03
N PRO A 376 -7.02 -2.58 4.81
CA PRO A 376 -6.79 -3.73 5.68
C PRO A 376 -8.00 -4.02 6.56
N TRP A 377 -8.46 -5.27 6.53
CA TRP A 377 -9.66 -5.74 7.24
C TRP A 377 -10.92 -4.91 6.94
N GLY A 378 -11.06 -4.42 5.71
CA GLY A 378 -12.17 -3.54 5.30
C GLY A 378 -13.54 -4.19 5.47
N GLU A 379 -13.65 -5.52 5.30
CA GLU A 379 -14.87 -6.29 5.52
C GLU A 379 -15.33 -6.32 6.99
N ALA A 380 -14.43 -6.01 7.92
CA ALA A 380 -14.70 -5.98 9.35
C ALA A 380 -14.98 -4.57 9.89
N ASN A 381 -14.75 -3.55 9.07
CA ASN A 381 -14.87 -2.15 9.46
C ASN A 381 -15.91 -1.44 8.59
N GLY A 382 -16.77 -0.64 9.21
CA GLY A 382 -17.66 0.27 8.48
C GLY A 382 -16.93 1.51 7.95
N ASP A 383 -17.62 2.30 7.15
CA ASP A 383 -17.09 3.51 6.48
C ASP A 383 -16.29 4.46 7.38
N GLY A 384 -16.69 4.63 8.62
CA GLY A 384 -16.08 5.60 9.53
C GLY A 384 -14.73 5.21 10.11
N ASN A 385 -14.24 4.01 9.85
CA ASN A 385 -13.06 3.48 10.55
C ASN A 385 -12.01 2.87 9.62
N GLN A 386 -11.94 3.33 8.40
CA GLN A 386 -11.04 2.76 7.42
C GLN A 386 -9.72 3.50 7.36
N GLY A 387 -8.65 2.93 7.92
CA GLY A 387 -7.28 3.34 7.66
C GLY A 387 -6.81 2.72 6.34
N GLY A 388 -7.01 3.39 5.19
CA GLY A 388 -6.70 2.82 3.89
C GLY A 388 -5.23 2.76 3.57
N TYR A 389 -4.84 1.76 2.77
CA TYR A 389 -3.54 1.72 2.10
C TYR A 389 -3.58 2.45 0.74
N HIS A 390 -4.67 3.18 0.47
CA HIS A 390 -4.81 4.07 -0.69
C HIS A 390 -4.01 5.38 -0.57
N LEU A 391 -3.11 5.46 0.40
CA LEU A 391 -2.26 6.61 0.70
C LEU A 391 -0.82 6.32 0.27
N VAL A 392 -0.02 7.37 0.19
CA VAL A 392 1.38 7.33 -0.21
C VAL A 392 2.27 7.58 0.99
N TRP A 393 3.12 6.61 1.32
CA TRP A 393 4.25 6.76 2.25
C TRP A 393 5.54 6.92 1.46
N ALA A 394 6.40 7.84 1.85
CA ALA A 394 7.67 8.06 1.16
C ALA A 394 8.61 6.85 1.26
N ARG A 395 8.58 6.12 2.37
CA ARG A 395 9.31 4.86 2.58
C ARG A 395 8.87 3.78 1.59
N ASP A 396 7.57 3.52 1.50
CA ASP A 396 6.98 2.54 0.60
C ASP A 396 7.29 2.88 -0.85
N LEU A 397 7.07 4.13 -1.23
CA LEU A 397 7.34 4.61 -2.58
C LEU A 397 8.82 4.47 -2.95
N PHE A 398 9.77 4.67 -2.00
CA PHE A 398 11.18 4.39 -2.21
C PHE A 398 11.43 2.93 -2.59
N LYS A 399 10.80 1.98 -1.89
CA LYS A 399 10.92 0.54 -2.18
C LYS A 399 10.37 0.20 -3.57
N PHE A 400 9.22 0.76 -3.94
CA PHE A 400 8.60 0.56 -5.26
C PHE A 400 9.44 1.15 -6.38
N ALA A 401 9.86 2.41 -6.25
CA ALA A 401 10.63 3.10 -7.27
C ALA A 401 12.03 2.48 -7.43
N SER A 402 12.66 2.00 -6.36
CA SER A 402 13.91 1.25 -6.44
C SER A 402 13.73 -0.05 -7.24
N ALA A 403 12.61 -0.76 -7.05
CA ALA A 403 12.28 -1.95 -7.83
C ALA A 403 12.02 -1.62 -9.31
N LEU A 404 11.32 -0.52 -9.61
CA LEU A 404 11.11 -0.05 -10.98
C LEU A 404 12.42 0.33 -11.68
N ILE A 405 13.34 1.03 -10.97
CA ILE A 405 14.69 1.32 -11.48
C ILE A 405 15.41 0.01 -11.81
N ALA A 406 15.38 -0.96 -10.88
CA ALA A 406 16.02 -2.27 -11.06
C ALA A 406 15.41 -3.05 -12.24
N ALA A 407 14.11 -2.91 -12.46
CA ALA A 407 13.40 -3.51 -13.58
C ALA A 407 13.62 -2.75 -14.91
N GLY A 408 14.18 -1.54 -14.89
CA GLY A 408 14.42 -0.72 -16.08
C GLY A 408 13.32 0.29 -16.39
N ASP A 409 12.26 0.37 -15.59
CA ASP A 409 11.20 1.40 -15.72
C ASP A 409 11.60 2.68 -14.98
N THR A 410 12.64 3.34 -15.47
CA THR A 410 13.13 4.61 -14.92
C THR A 410 12.13 5.76 -15.13
N ALA A 411 11.25 5.66 -16.13
CA ALA A 411 10.23 6.67 -16.38
C ALA A 411 9.22 6.73 -15.24
N SER A 412 8.69 5.59 -14.79
CA SER A 412 7.77 5.53 -13.64
C SER A 412 8.48 5.95 -12.35
N ALA A 413 9.74 5.56 -12.15
CA ALA A 413 10.53 5.97 -10.99
C ALA A 413 10.76 7.49 -10.94
N ASN A 414 11.02 8.14 -12.07
CA ASN A 414 11.15 9.60 -12.15
C ASN A 414 9.84 10.31 -11.77
N ARG A 415 8.70 9.84 -12.27
CA ARG A 415 7.38 10.40 -11.89
C ARG A 415 7.13 10.26 -10.38
N ALA A 416 7.52 9.15 -9.79
CA ALA A 416 7.42 8.92 -8.35
C ALA A 416 8.29 9.90 -7.54
N VAL A 417 9.51 10.17 -7.97
CA VAL A 417 10.39 11.20 -7.36
C VAL A 417 9.80 12.59 -7.49
N GLU A 418 9.27 12.94 -8.65
CA GLU A 418 8.62 14.24 -8.86
C GLU A 418 7.43 14.41 -7.92
N TYR A 419 6.60 13.38 -7.77
CA TYR A 419 5.51 13.40 -6.78
C TYR A 419 6.03 13.68 -5.38
N LEU A 420 7.02 12.91 -4.89
CA LEU A 420 7.58 13.09 -3.54
C LEU A 420 8.07 14.53 -3.30
N PHE A 421 8.89 15.07 -4.20
CA PHE A 421 9.40 16.42 -4.02
C PHE A 421 8.33 17.51 -4.21
N ASN A 422 7.19 17.21 -4.84
CA ASN A 422 6.04 18.11 -4.87
C ASN A 422 5.29 18.17 -3.54
N VAL A 423 5.25 17.06 -2.77
CA VAL A 423 4.61 17.02 -1.44
C VAL A 423 5.54 17.36 -0.28
N GLN A 424 6.83 17.59 -0.56
CA GLN A 424 7.80 18.00 0.45
C GLN A 424 7.36 19.26 1.20
N MET A 425 7.44 19.23 2.51
CA MET A 425 7.02 20.34 3.37
C MET A 425 7.98 21.55 3.23
N GLN A 426 7.46 22.68 2.69
CA GLN A 426 8.23 23.89 2.42
C GLN A 426 8.26 24.84 3.63
N THR A 427 7.30 24.71 4.53
CA THR A 427 7.16 25.57 5.71
C THR A 427 7.11 24.74 6.97
N THR A 428 7.50 25.34 8.08
CA THR A 428 7.27 24.74 9.40
C THR A 428 5.79 24.73 9.72
N THR A 429 5.28 23.60 10.21
CA THR A 429 3.93 23.54 10.80
C THR A 429 4.05 23.76 12.30
N GLY A 430 3.24 24.66 12.88
CA GLY A 430 3.40 25.21 14.24
C GLY A 430 3.47 24.22 15.40
N ASP A 431 2.96 23.00 15.23
CA ASP A 431 2.90 21.97 16.28
C ASP A 431 4.00 20.90 16.15
N ASN A 432 4.91 21.05 15.18
CA ASN A 432 5.98 20.08 14.96
C ASN A 432 7.20 20.47 15.79
N PRO A 433 7.78 19.56 16.60
CA PRO A 433 9.03 19.81 17.34
C PRO A 433 10.21 20.12 16.40
N TYR A 434 10.13 19.71 15.15
CA TYR A 434 11.14 19.96 14.13
C TYR A 434 10.81 21.27 13.39
N SER A 435 11.59 22.31 13.65
CA SER A 435 11.30 23.68 13.19
C SER A 435 11.78 24.01 11.77
N ARG A 436 12.45 23.06 11.09
CA ARG A 436 12.99 23.30 9.74
C ARG A 436 12.08 22.75 8.65
N PRO A 437 11.95 23.43 7.49
CA PRO A 437 11.32 22.86 6.32
C PRO A 437 12.22 21.76 5.73
N GLY A 438 11.65 20.91 4.86
CA GLY A 438 12.41 19.92 4.11
C GLY A 438 11.98 18.47 4.36
N ARG A 439 11.24 18.18 5.44
CA ARG A 439 10.70 16.85 5.69
C ARG A 439 9.58 16.49 4.72
N PHE A 440 9.25 15.21 4.67
CA PHE A 440 8.06 14.70 3.99
C PHE A 440 6.98 14.41 5.03
N PRO A 441 5.69 14.48 4.69
CA PRO A 441 4.63 14.05 5.60
C PRO A 441 4.73 12.54 5.83
N GLN A 442 4.26 12.05 6.97
CA GLN A 442 4.17 10.62 7.27
C GLN A 442 3.46 9.86 6.15
N ASN A 443 2.34 10.38 5.67
CA ASN A 443 1.70 9.95 4.43
C ASN A 443 0.89 11.08 3.80
N SER A 444 0.47 10.88 2.57
CA SER A 444 -0.32 11.84 1.82
C SER A 444 -1.37 11.16 0.94
N TYR A 445 -2.44 11.88 0.64
CA TYR A 445 -3.35 11.52 -0.43
C TYR A 445 -2.62 11.55 -1.79
N VAL A 446 -3.23 10.94 -2.79
CA VAL A 446 -2.71 10.93 -4.17
C VAL A 446 -2.59 12.37 -4.72
N ASP A 447 -3.45 13.29 -4.31
CA ASP A 447 -3.37 14.70 -4.70
C ASP A 447 -2.23 15.49 -4.00
N GLY A 448 -1.50 14.85 -3.08
CA GLY A 448 -0.35 15.42 -2.37
C GLY A 448 -0.69 16.10 -1.06
N ARG A 449 -1.97 16.19 -0.66
CA ARG A 449 -2.33 16.71 0.66
C ARG A 449 -1.83 15.77 1.75
N PRO A 450 -1.12 16.24 2.79
CA PRO A 450 -0.76 15.41 3.93
C PRO A 450 -2.00 14.85 4.62
N TYR A 451 -1.92 13.59 5.03
CA TYR A 451 -2.96 12.97 5.85
C TYR A 451 -2.50 12.86 7.31
N TRP A 452 -1.54 12.02 7.60
CA TRP A 452 -0.85 12.03 8.89
C TRP A 452 0.41 12.88 8.81
N ASN A 453 0.73 13.54 9.91
CA ASN A 453 1.77 14.55 9.95
C ASN A 453 2.92 14.21 10.90
N GLY A 454 3.04 12.95 11.32
CA GLY A 454 4.18 12.44 12.08
C GLY A 454 5.51 12.70 11.36
N SER A 455 6.59 12.81 12.10
CA SER A 455 7.91 13.03 11.52
C SER A 455 8.70 11.73 11.55
N GLN A 456 8.94 11.18 10.36
CA GLN A 456 9.76 9.97 10.17
C GLN A 456 11.02 10.35 9.41
N MET A 457 12.18 10.10 10.04
CA MET A 457 13.45 10.53 9.47
C MET A 457 13.87 9.68 8.27
N ASP A 458 13.51 8.39 8.24
CA ASP A 458 13.72 7.52 7.09
C ASP A 458 12.91 7.98 5.87
N GLU A 459 11.68 8.46 6.06
CA GLU A 459 10.87 9.02 4.99
C GLU A 459 11.39 10.36 4.44
N THR A 460 12.24 11.03 5.19
CA THR A 460 12.96 12.20 4.69
C THR A 460 14.27 11.82 3.98
N ALA A 461 14.91 10.74 4.41
CA ALA A 461 16.17 10.26 3.85
C ALA A 461 15.99 9.51 2.53
N MET A 462 14.99 8.65 2.43
CA MET A 462 14.74 7.76 1.28
C MET A 462 14.47 8.51 -0.05
N PRO A 463 13.72 9.63 -0.08
CA PRO A 463 13.60 10.47 -1.28
C PRO A 463 14.94 11.01 -1.79
N ILE A 464 15.88 11.35 -0.90
CA ILE A 464 17.22 11.79 -1.28
C ILE A 464 17.99 10.67 -1.96
N ILE A 465 17.94 9.45 -1.39
CA ILE A 465 18.58 8.26 -1.98
C ILE A 465 17.99 7.98 -3.36
N LEU A 466 16.68 8.09 -3.51
CA LEU A 466 16.00 7.85 -4.77
C LEU A 466 16.38 8.90 -5.84
N ALA A 467 16.44 10.18 -5.44
CA ALA A 467 16.93 11.25 -6.31
C ALA A 467 18.38 11.02 -6.76
N TRP A 468 19.23 10.50 -5.87
CA TRP A 468 20.60 10.12 -6.21
C TRP A 468 20.64 8.95 -7.22
N LYS A 469 19.86 7.89 -7.01
CA LYS A 469 19.74 6.74 -7.93
C LYS A 469 19.31 7.16 -9.35
N LEU A 470 18.56 8.26 -9.46
CA LEU A 470 18.04 8.80 -10.73
C LEU A 470 18.83 10.02 -11.24
N HIS A 471 19.94 10.41 -10.59
CA HIS A 471 20.78 11.55 -10.94
C HIS A 471 20.01 12.88 -11.05
N ARG A 472 19.05 13.13 -10.15
CA ARG A 472 18.14 14.30 -10.15
C ARG A 472 18.81 15.53 -9.50
N THR A 473 19.89 16.03 -10.11
CA THR A 473 20.56 17.27 -9.68
C THR A 473 19.70 18.53 -9.87
N ASP A 474 18.74 18.47 -10.76
CA ASP A 474 17.71 19.52 -10.96
C ASP A 474 16.89 19.78 -9.70
N LEU A 475 16.72 18.80 -8.81
CA LEU A 475 16.03 18.92 -7.53
C LEU A 475 16.93 19.38 -6.37
N TRP A 476 18.18 19.84 -6.65
CA TRP A 476 19.16 20.12 -5.60
C TRP A 476 18.63 21.03 -4.49
N SER A 477 17.91 22.10 -4.81
CA SER A 477 17.38 23.01 -3.79
C SER A 477 16.45 22.32 -2.78
N ARG A 478 15.65 21.37 -3.26
CA ARG A 478 14.73 20.55 -2.45
C ARG A 478 15.47 19.46 -1.67
N ILE A 479 16.42 18.80 -2.32
CA ILE A 479 17.31 17.80 -1.71
C ILE A 479 18.10 18.42 -0.58
N LYS A 480 18.64 19.63 -0.78
CA LYS A 480 19.36 20.39 0.25
C LYS A 480 18.50 20.66 1.47
N MET A 481 17.23 21.08 1.27
CA MET A 481 16.30 21.28 2.39
C MET A 481 16.06 19.97 3.18
N ALA A 482 15.87 18.84 2.51
CA ALA A 482 15.70 17.55 3.14
C ALA A 482 16.97 17.12 3.91
N ALA A 483 18.14 17.27 3.30
CA ALA A 483 19.42 16.93 3.92
C ALA A 483 19.73 17.83 5.14
N GLU A 484 19.40 19.11 5.08
CA GLU A 484 19.50 20.02 6.23
C GLU A 484 18.53 19.62 7.34
N PHE A 485 17.29 19.24 6.98
CA PHE A 485 16.33 18.74 7.96
C PHE A 485 16.89 17.53 8.70
N LEU A 486 17.41 16.52 7.98
CA LEU A 486 18.07 15.37 8.58
C LEU A 486 19.24 15.78 9.48
N ALA A 487 20.22 16.54 8.95
CA ALA A 487 21.46 16.85 9.63
C ALA A 487 21.27 17.63 10.95
N TYR A 488 20.17 18.38 11.06
CA TYR A 488 19.90 19.18 12.27
C TYR A 488 18.92 18.53 13.26
N ASN A 489 18.10 17.59 12.82
CA ASN A 489 17.07 16.95 13.66
C ASN A 489 17.38 15.49 14.02
N GLY A 490 18.16 14.75 13.20
CA GLY A 490 18.59 13.40 13.48
C GLY A 490 19.74 13.32 14.47
N PRO A 491 20.17 12.13 14.86
CA PRO A 491 19.75 10.80 14.36
C PRO A 491 18.54 10.21 15.11
N ARG A 492 17.89 10.97 15.98
CA ARG A 492 16.68 10.55 16.67
C ARG A 492 15.46 10.79 15.77
N THR A 493 14.56 9.85 15.70
CA THR A 493 13.29 9.98 14.98
C THR A 493 12.12 10.19 15.95
N ASP A 494 11.05 10.82 15.46
CA ASP A 494 9.80 10.96 16.19
C ASP A 494 8.93 9.68 16.06
N GLN A 495 8.99 9.03 14.90
CA GLN A 495 8.44 7.70 14.64
C GLN A 495 9.46 6.90 13.82
N GLU A 496 9.67 5.63 14.20
CA GLU A 496 10.49 4.70 13.42
C GLU A 496 9.66 4.03 12.31
N ARG A 497 10.27 3.10 11.54
CA ARG A 497 9.68 2.50 10.33
C ARG A 497 8.30 1.83 10.52
N TRP A 498 7.88 1.56 11.77
CA TRP A 498 6.56 0.99 12.09
C TRP A 498 5.55 2.04 12.58
N GLU A 499 5.95 3.33 12.60
CA GLU A 499 5.09 4.47 12.94
C GLU A 499 4.63 4.51 14.40
N GLU A 500 5.31 3.78 15.27
CA GLU A 500 4.86 3.57 16.65
C GLU A 500 5.66 4.33 17.70
N MET A 501 6.98 4.48 17.50
CA MET A 501 7.89 4.83 18.59
C MET A 501 8.88 5.93 18.22
N ALA A 502 9.18 6.80 19.19
CA ALA A 502 10.23 7.81 19.09
C ALA A 502 11.53 7.33 19.76
N GLY A 503 12.68 7.58 19.13
CA GLY A 503 13.98 7.19 19.71
C GLY A 503 15.08 7.07 18.67
N TYR A 504 16.11 6.27 19.00
CA TYR A 504 17.20 5.91 18.12
C TYR A 504 16.91 4.52 17.54
N SER A 505 16.64 4.44 16.25
CA SER A 505 16.35 3.19 15.54
C SER A 505 17.46 2.87 14.56
N PRO A 506 18.06 1.67 14.58
CA PRO A 506 19.12 1.31 13.63
C PRO A 506 18.65 1.37 12.18
N SER A 507 17.39 1.06 11.90
CA SER A 507 16.82 1.10 10.56
C SER A 507 16.70 2.55 10.05
N THR A 508 16.18 3.46 10.87
CA THR A 508 16.04 4.86 10.53
C THR A 508 17.40 5.54 10.35
N ILE A 509 18.31 5.28 11.28
CA ILE A 509 19.67 5.84 11.23
C ILE A 509 20.42 5.35 9.99
N ALA A 510 20.22 4.10 9.57
CA ALA A 510 20.79 3.58 8.31
C ALA A 510 20.33 4.38 7.09
N ALA A 511 19.04 4.72 7.02
CA ALA A 511 18.49 5.53 5.95
C ALA A 511 19.04 6.97 5.99
N GLU A 512 19.13 7.58 7.18
CA GLU A 512 19.67 8.91 7.37
C GLU A 512 21.14 9.01 6.93
N ILE A 513 21.99 8.05 7.33
CA ILE A 513 23.40 7.96 6.91
C ILE A 513 23.47 7.89 5.38
N ALA A 514 22.73 6.97 4.76
CA ALA A 514 22.74 6.78 3.32
C ALA A 514 22.21 8.03 2.59
N GLY A 515 21.14 8.64 3.10
CA GLY A 515 20.56 9.89 2.58
C GLY A 515 21.56 11.04 2.60
N LEU A 516 22.29 11.24 3.71
CA LEU A 516 23.29 12.30 3.84
C LEU A 516 24.50 12.06 2.92
N VAL A 517 24.96 10.81 2.75
CA VAL A 517 26.05 10.50 1.82
C VAL A 517 25.62 10.74 0.37
N CYS A 518 24.41 10.35 0.00
CA CYS A 518 23.83 10.62 -1.31
C CYS A 518 23.66 12.14 -1.54
N ALA A 519 23.17 12.88 -0.54
CA ALA A 519 23.09 14.34 -0.60
C ALA A 519 24.47 15.00 -0.78
N ALA A 520 25.49 14.50 -0.08
CA ALA A 520 26.85 15.00 -0.23
C ALA A 520 27.43 14.76 -1.65
N SER A 521 27.06 13.65 -2.30
CA SER A 521 27.40 13.38 -3.70
C SER A 521 26.73 14.39 -4.63
N LEU A 522 25.41 14.56 -4.49
CA LEU A 522 24.65 15.52 -5.30
C LEU A 522 25.07 16.96 -5.04
N ALA A 523 25.47 17.30 -3.81
CA ALA A 523 26.01 18.62 -3.47
C ALA A 523 27.30 18.96 -4.26
N ARG A 524 28.21 17.96 -4.39
CA ARG A 524 29.44 18.14 -5.20
C ARG A 524 29.11 18.36 -6.67
N GLU A 525 28.16 17.58 -7.21
CA GLU A 525 27.71 17.74 -8.58
C GLU A 525 27.01 19.09 -8.83
N ALA A 526 26.27 19.58 -7.83
CA ALA A 526 25.61 20.88 -7.86
C ALA A 526 26.55 22.08 -7.56
N GLY A 527 27.82 21.83 -7.27
CA GLY A 527 28.80 22.90 -6.97
C GLY A 527 28.68 23.51 -5.58
N ASP A 528 28.16 22.75 -4.61
CA ASP A 528 28.06 23.14 -3.20
C ASP A 528 28.97 22.31 -2.29
N PRO A 529 30.32 22.53 -2.32
CA PRO A 529 31.27 21.71 -1.57
C PRO A 529 31.11 21.90 -0.04
N GLY A 530 30.61 23.04 0.42
CA GLY A 530 30.38 23.27 1.85
C GLY A 530 29.27 22.37 2.41
N ALA A 531 28.16 22.23 1.69
CA ALA A 531 27.10 21.30 2.03
C ALA A 531 27.60 19.85 1.96
N ALA A 532 28.36 19.51 0.94
CA ALA A 532 28.93 18.17 0.76
C ALA A 532 29.82 17.76 1.93
N ASP A 533 30.69 18.65 2.41
CA ASP A 533 31.54 18.40 3.57
C ASP A 533 30.73 18.26 4.87
N PHE A 534 29.77 19.15 5.06
CA PHE A 534 28.90 19.10 6.25
C PHE A 534 28.10 17.81 6.35
N TYR A 535 27.43 17.39 5.25
CA TYR A 535 26.63 16.15 5.26
C TYR A 535 27.51 14.91 5.39
N SER A 536 28.69 14.90 4.76
CA SER A 536 29.65 13.81 4.91
C SER A 536 30.10 13.62 6.33
N LYS A 537 30.44 14.71 7.06
CA LYS A 537 30.84 14.67 8.47
C LYS A 537 29.71 14.18 9.39
N LYS A 538 28.48 14.61 9.13
CA LYS A 538 27.31 14.13 9.88
C LYS A 538 27.05 12.64 9.66
N ALA A 539 27.12 12.19 8.42
CA ALA A 539 26.97 10.77 8.11
C ALA A 539 28.04 9.91 8.80
N ASP A 540 29.31 10.36 8.79
CA ASP A 540 30.41 9.67 9.48
C ASP A 540 30.20 9.62 11.00
N GLU A 541 29.78 10.73 11.61
CA GLU A 541 29.43 10.79 13.03
C GLU A 541 28.37 9.74 13.39
N TRP A 542 27.28 9.68 12.63
CA TRP A 542 26.20 8.76 12.94
C TRP A 542 26.55 7.31 12.66
N ARG A 543 27.25 7.05 11.55
CA ARG A 543 27.76 5.70 11.24
C ARG A 543 28.68 5.17 12.33
N ASN A 544 29.56 5.99 12.85
CA ASN A 544 30.56 5.58 13.84
C ASN A 544 29.95 5.39 15.25
N ASN A 545 28.75 5.90 15.47
CA ASN A 545 28.11 5.85 16.79
C ASN A 545 26.79 5.05 16.81
N VAL A 546 26.23 4.61 15.67
CA VAL A 546 24.94 3.91 15.66
C VAL A 546 24.93 2.67 16.55
N ALA A 547 26.03 1.89 16.58
CA ALA A 547 26.15 0.76 17.50
C ALA A 547 26.18 1.20 18.97
N ASN A 548 26.85 2.32 19.29
CA ASN A 548 26.86 2.86 20.64
C ASN A 548 25.48 3.30 21.14
N TRP A 549 24.56 3.59 20.23
CA TRP A 549 23.22 4.05 20.56
C TRP A 549 22.16 2.94 20.57
N THR A 550 22.38 1.86 19.80
CA THR A 550 21.31 0.89 19.48
C THR A 550 21.72 -0.58 19.61
N PHE A 551 23.00 -0.88 19.87
CA PHE A 551 23.51 -2.24 20.05
C PHE A 551 23.81 -2.52 21.51
N THR A 552 23.02 -3.36 22.16
CA THR A 552 23.24 -3.75 23.56
C THR A 552 24.30 -4.83 23.67
N THR A 553 25.02 -4.84 24.81
CA THR A 553 25.94 -5.91 25.24
C THR A 553 25.47 -6.61 26.52
N THR A 554 24.33 -6.20 27.04
CA THR A 554 23.70 -6.69 28.26
C THR A 554 22.23 -7.07 28.05
N GLY A 555 21.88 -7.42 26.81
CA GLY A 555 20.54 -7.80 26.43
C GLY A 555 20.03 -9.06 27.14
N PHE A 556 18.73 -9.32 27.02
CA PHE A 556 18.07 -10.44 27.69
C PHE A 556 18.03 -11.73 26.84
N HIS A 557 18.43 -11.67 25.59
CA HIS A 557 18.36 -12.81 24.67
C HIS A 557 19.76 -13.39 24.41
N GLY A 558 19.83 -14.69 24.27
CA GLY A 558 20.91 -15.51 23.78
C GLY A 558 22.31 -15.09 24.29
N ASN A 559 23.14 -14.54 23.39
CA ASN A 559 24.50 -14.11 23.71
C ASN A 559 24.58 -12.72 24.35
N HIS A 560 23.43 -12.07 24.58
CA HIS A 560 23.29 -10.73 25.16
C HIS A 560 23.79 -9.57 24.27
N LYS A 561 24.13 -9.82 22.99
CA LYS A 561 24.72 -8.87 22.07
C LYS A 561 23.88 -8.77 20.80
N TYR A 562 23.08 -7.70 20.67
CA TYR A 562 22.23 -7.52 19.50
C TYR A 562 21.75 -6.08 19.39
N TYR A 563 21.32 -5.71 18.19
CA TYR A 563 20.61 -4.46 17.95
C TYR A 563 19.21 -4.50 18.56
N ILE A 564 18.87 -3.48 19.32
CA ILE A 564 17.53 -3.23 19.86
C ILE A 564 16.69 -2.58 18.76
N ARG A 565 15.38 -2.82 18.74
CA ARG A 565 14.44 -2.18 17.80
C ARG A 565 14.55 -0.66 17.83
N ILE A 566 14.49 -0.09 19.05
CA ILE A 566 14.57 1.35 19.29
C ILE A 566 15.01 1.60 20.73
N THR A 567 15.88 2.57 20.93
CA THR A 567 16.30 3.04 22.27
C THR A 567 15.77 4.45 22.52
N ALA A 568 15.31 4.70 23.74
CA ALA A 568 14.77 6.00 24.15
C ALA A 568 15.85 7.10 24.20
N ASN A 569 17.08 6.70 24.53
CA ASN A 569 18.24 7.55 24.70
C ASN A 569 19.47 6.86 24.09
N PRO A 570 20.65 7.53 23.99
CA PRO A 570 21.84 6.95 23.37
C PRO A 570 22.64 6.01 24.32
N ASP A 571 21.98 5.22 25.16
CA ASP A 571 22.55 4.18 26.00
C ASP A 571 21.74 2.88 25.86
N PRO A 572 22.18 1.93 25.01
CA PRO A 572 21.43 0.71 24.75
C PRO A 572 21.52 -0.32 25.88
N ASP A 573 22.32 -0.07 26.92
CA ASP A 573 22.50 -0.98 28.06
C ASP A 573 21.67 -0.56 29.30
N ASP A 574 21.02 0.59 29.30
CA ASP A 574 19.92 0.86 30.22
C ASP A 574 18.62 0.17 29.75
N ASP A 575 17.65 0.01 30.61
CA ASP A 575 16.43 -0.74 30.29
C ASP A 575 15.21 0.15 30.47
N VAL A 576 15.11 1.19 29.64
CA VAL A 576 13.96 2.09 29.65
C VAL A 576 12.70 1.33 29.30
N GLN A 577 11.66 1.50 30.11
CA GLN A 577 10.35 0.90 29.86
C GLN A 577 9.57 1.72 28.83
N LEU A 578 9.26 1.14 27.70
CA LEU A 578 8.58 1.80 26.59
C LEU A 578 7.20 1.19 26.32
N PRO A 579 6.16 2.02 26.09
CA PRO A 579 4.84 1.55 25.67
C PRO A 579 4.84 1.28 24.16
N TYR A 580 4.70 0.04 23.76
CA TYR A 580 4.65 -0.35 22.35
C TYR A 580 3.23 -0.26 21.78
N GLY A 581 3.12 0.11 20.49
CA GLY A 581 1.85 0.30 19.80
C GLY A 581 1.01 -0.97 19.69
N ASN A 582 -0.20 -0.83 19.14
CA ASN A 582 -1.09 -1.95 18.82
C ASN A 582 -1.38 -2.89 20.01
N GLN A 583 -1.46 -2.35 21.24
CA GLN A 583 -1.67 -3.10 22.48
C GLN A 583 -0.58 -4.14 22.78
N ALA A 584 0.61 -3.98 22.20
CA ALA A 584 1.76 -4.86 22.48
C ALA A 584 2.24 -4.80 23.95
N GLY A 585 1.84 -3.76 24.70
CA GLY A 585 2.16 -3.59 26.12
C GLY A 585 3.39 -2.72 26.37
N THR A 586 3.83 -2.65 27.63
CA THR A 586 5.02 -1.94 28.06
C THR A 586 6.12 -2.93 28.33
N HIS A 587 7.29 -2.74 27.71
CA HIS A 587 8.44 -3.61 27.85
C HIS A 587 9.72 -2.80 27.99
N GLY A 588 10.74 -3.36 28.64
CA GLY A 588 12.10 -2.83 28.58
C GLY A 588 12.62 -2.86 27.15
N GLU A 589 13.28 -1.80 26.71
CA GLU A 589 13.72 -1.66 25.31
C GLU A 589 14.67 -2.80 24.89
N ARG A 590 15.50 -3.30 25.80
CA ARG A 590 16.41 -4.44 25.54
C ARG A 590 15.70 -5.77 25.27
N TYR A 591 14.39 -5.89 25.53
CA TYR A 591 13.62 -7.10 25.20
C TYR A 591 13.15 -7.14 23.75
N ILE A 592 13.16 -6.00 23.04
CA ILE A 592 12.49 -5.89 21.75
C ILE A 592 13.51 -5.87 20.61
N ILE A 593 13.47 -6.92 19.81
CA ILE A 593 14.28 -7.09 18.59
C ILE A 593 13.37 -6.92 17.37
N ASP A 594 13.88 -6.32 16.30
CA ASP A 594 13.29 -6.33 14.97
C ASP A 594 14.36 -6.51 13.89
N GLY A 595 13.92 -6.67 12.63
CA GLY A 595 14.82 -6.83 11.49
C GLY A 595 15.45 -5.52 10.96
N GLY A 596 15.16 -4.38 11.58
CA GLY A 596 15.56 -3.06 11.07
C GLY A 596 17.06 -2.84 10.98
N PHE A 597 17.86 -3.52 11.80
CA PHE A 597 19.32 -3.45 11.74
C PHE A 597 19.90 -3.92 10.39
N LEU A 598 19.17 -4.76 9.64
CA LEU A 598 19.61 -5.22 8.31
C LEU A 598 19.70 -4.09 7.28
N GLU A 599 18.97 -2.98 7.50
CA GLU A 599 19.08 -1.79 6.66
C GLU A 599 20.47 -1.14 6.72
N LEU A 600 21.21 -1.30 7.84
CA LEU A 600 22.60 -0.86 7.95
C LEU A 600 23.49 -1.51 6.86
N ALA A 601 23.31 -2.80 6.63
CA ALA A 601 24.01 -3.53 5.57
C ALA A 601 23.38 -3.25 4.19
N ARG A 602 22.06 -3.26 4.11
CA ARG A 602 21.32 -3.08 2.85
C ARG A 602 21.66 -1.76 2.17
N LEU A 603 21.68 -0.66 2.96
CA LEU A 603 21.95 0.69 2.46
C LEU A 603 23.45 1.02 2.38
N GLY A 604 24.34 0.10 2.77
CA GLY A 604 25.78 0.23 2.64
C GLY A 604 26.46 1.04 3.74
N ALA A 605 25.74 1.40 4.81
CA ALA A 605 26.30 2.09 5.97
C ALA A 605 27.30 1.19 6.74
N MET A 606 27.06 -0.13 6.74
CA MET A 606 27.94 -1.13 7.33
C MET A 606 28.17 -2.30 6.36
N SER A 607 29.26 -3.00 6.56
CA SER A 607 29.47 -4.28 5.87
C SER A 607 28.44 -5.31 6.35
N PRO A 608 27.90 -6.18 5.49
CA PRO A 608 27.08 -7.31 5.93
C PRO A 608 27.83 -8.28 6.84
N ASN A 609 29.15 -8.20 6.90
CA ASN A 609 30.02 -8.97 7.79
C ASN A 609 30.50 -8.13 8.99
N ASP A 610 29.88 -7.00 9.28
CA ASP A 610 30.15 -6.25 10.51
C ASP A 610 29.85 -7.11 11.76
N TRP A 611 30.73 -7.09 12.75
CA TRP A 611 30.62 -7.96 13.90
C TRP A 611 29.31 -7.75 14.66
N THR A 612 28.79 -6.53 14.74
CA THR A 612 27.54 -6.23 15.44
C THR A 612 26.32 -6.83 14.73
N ILE A 613 26.34 -6.84 13.39
CA ILE A 613 25.31 -7.50 12.58
C ILE A 613 25.38 -9.02 12.76
N ILE A 614 26.59 -9.58 12.70
CA ILE A 614 26.80 -11.04 12.85
C ILE A 614 26.36 -11.53 14.23
N GLU A 615 26.67 -10.78 15.29
CA GLU A 615 26.23 -11.11 16.66
C GLU A 615 24.70 -11.04 16.83
N THR A 616 24.02 -10.15 16.09
CA THR A 616 22.56 -9.98 16.17
C THR A 616 21.78 -11.10 15.46
N LEU A 617 22.31 -11.65 14.37
CA LEU A 617 21.58 -12.61 13.52
C LEU A 617 21.04 -13.83 14.26
N PRO A 618 21.78 -14.52 15.13
CA PRO A 618 21.29 -15.67 15.88
C PRO A 618 20.07 -15.34 16.73
N GLU A 619 20.10 -14.16 17.38
CA GLU A 619 19.02 -13.70 18.26
C GLU A 619 17.78 -13.31 17.45
N TYR A 620 17.98 -12.60 16.35
CA TYR A 620 16.93 -12.24 15.41
C TYR A 620 16.22 -13.48 14.86
N ASP A 621 17.00 -14.48 14.38
CA ASP A 621 16.44 -15.71 13.83
C ASP A 621 15.78 -16.58 14.93
N ALA A 622 16.35 -16.66 16.14
CA ALA A 622 15.79 -17.45 17.23
C ALA A 622 14.43 -16.91 17.72
N ILE A 623 14.24 -15.59 17.71
CA ILE A 623 13.07 -14.93 18.29
C ILE A 623 11.97 -14.69 17.26
N LEU A 624 12.34 -14.26 16.06
CA LEU A 624 11.38 -13.74 15.10
C LEU A 624 11.15 -14.64 13.88
N LYS A 625 12.04 -15.59 13.59
CA LYS A 625 11.90 -16.49 12.44
C LYS A 625 10.97 -17.66 12.76
N GLN A 626 10.11 -17.97 11.82
CA GLN A 626 9.38 -19.24 11.80
C GLN A 626 9.49 -19.89 10.42
N THR A 627 9.89 -21.15 10.40
CA THR A 627 9.86 -21.97 9.18
C THR A 627 8.47 -22.57 9.02
N ILE A 628 7.82 -22.28 7.90
CA ILE A 628 6.52 -22.87 7.54
C ILE A 628 6.78 -24.10 6.67
N PRO A 629 6.37 -25.31 7.12
CA PRO A 629 6.61 -26.54 6.37
C PRO A 629 6.09 -26.48 4.93
N GLY A 630 6.96 -26.81 3.98
CA GLY A 630 6.65 -26.78 2.55
C GLY A 630 6.58 -25.40 1.90
N LYS A 631 6.79 -24.31 2.68
CA LYS A 631 6.77 -22.94 2.16
C LYS A 631 8.09 -22.19 2.36
N GLY A 632 8.71 -22.28 3.52
CA GLY A 632 9.98 -21.61 3.81
C GLY A 632 9.93 -20.72 5.05
N ASP A 633 10.94 -19.88 5.19
CA ASP A 633 11.15 -19.01 6.35
C ASP A 633 10.46 -17.66 6.18
N ALA A 634 9.82 -17.17 7.25
CA ALA A 634 9.31 -15.82 7.37
C ALA A 634 9.53 -15.30 8.80
N TRP A 635 9.43 -14.00 8.97
CA TRP A 635 9.73 -13.33 10.25
C TRP A 635 8.56 -12.46 10.71
N PHE A 636 8.41 -12.33 12.04
CA PHE A 636 7.56 -11.31 12.66
C PHE A 636 8.23 -9.93 12.56
N ARG A 637 7.46 -8.84 12.64
CA ARG A 637 8.03 -7.49 12.69
C ARG A 637 8.97 -7.32 13.88
N TYR A 638 8.45 -7.61 15.05
CA TYR A 638 9.18 -7.62 16.33
C TYR A 638 8.46 -8.55 17.32
N ASN A 639 9.14 -8.92 18.39
CA ASN A 639 8.52 -9.72 19.44
C ASN A 639 7.49 -8.88 20.22
N TYR A 640 6.37 -9.51 20.59
CA TYR A 640 5.16 -8.92 21.19
C TYR A 640 4.32 -8.03 20.26
N ASP A 641 4.63 -7.95 18.99
CA ASP A 641 3.84 -7.18 18.03
C ASP A 641 2.34 -7.51 18.13
N GLY A 642 1.51 -6.47 18.22
CA GLY A 642 0.06 -6.58 18.29
C GLY A 642 -0.66 -6.31 16.96
N TYR A 643 0.06 -5.94 15.88
CA TYR A 643 -0.55 -5.61 14.61
C TYR A 643 -0.80 -6.85 13.75
N GLY A 644 -2.02 -7.35 13.78
CA GLY A 644 -2.45 -8.52 13.02
C GLY A 644 -3.72 -9.16 13.59
N GLU A 645 -4.24 -10.15 12.90
CA GLU A 645 -5.47 -10.85 13.30
C GLU A 645 -5.29 -11.60 14.62
N HIS A 646 -6.38 -11.69 15.40
CA HIS A 646 -6.43 -12.48 16.63
C HIS A 646 -6.22 -13.98 16.35
N ASN A 647 -5.89 -14.74 17.41
CA ASN A 647 -5.63 -16.16 17.27
C ASN A 647 -6.87 -16.99 16.85
N ASP A 648 -8.06 -16.48 17.09
CA ASP A 648 -9.33 -17.07 16.69
C ASP A 648 -9.76 -16.68 15.27
N GLY A 649 -8.96 -15.91 14.55
CA GLY A 649 -9.23 -15.47 13.19
C GLY A 649 -10.03 -14.16 13.09
N ARG A 650 -10.38 -13.51 14.19
CA ARG A 650 -11.00 -12.18 14.15
C ARG A 650 -10.03 -11.15 13.61
N SER A 651 -10.59 -10.17 12.89
CA SER A 651 -9.84 -9.04 12.34
C SER A 651 -9.16 -8.22 13.44
N PHE A 652 -8.10 -7.52 13.07
CA PHE A 652 -7.47 -6.53 13.92
C PHE A 652 -8.46 -5.40 14.25
N ASP A 653 -8.54 -5.01 15.51
CA ASP A 653 -9.46 -4.01 16.05
C ASP A 653 -8.76 -2.94 16.91
N GLY A 654 -7.50 -2.64 16.60
CA GLY A 654 -6.62 -1.76 17.39
C GLY A 654 -5.66 -2.51 18.30
N GLY A 655 -5.82 -3.81 18.41
CA GLY A 655 -4.94 -4.76 19.07
C GLY A 655 -5.19 -6.16 18.53
N GLY A 656 -4.21 -7.02 18.58
CA GLY A 656 -4.31 -8.37 18.03
C GLY A 656 -3.02 -9.14 18.27
N ARG A 657 -2.54 -9.82 17.25
CA ARG A 657 -1.26 -10.53 17.29
C ARG A 657 -0.54 -10.39 15.96
N GLY A 658 0.69 -9.89 15.99
CA GLY A 658 1.55 -9.82 14.81
C GLY A 658 1.69 -11.18 14.15
N ARG A 659 1.65 -11.18 12.81
CA ARG A 659 1.83 -12.38 11.99
C ARG A 659 3.15 -12.31 11.23
N LEU A 660 3.47 -13.34 10.47
CA LEU A 660 4.71 -13.39 9.68
C LEU A 660 4.59 -12.49 8.45
N TRP A 661 5.63 -11.71 8.18
CA TRP A 661 5.67 -10.77 7.07
C TRP A 661 6.60 -11.25 5.95
N PRO A 662 6.10 -11.56 4.76
CA PRO A 662 6.92 -11.97 3.62
C PRO A 662 7.98 -10.94 3.20
N ILE A 663 7.80 -9.63 3.47
CA ILE A 663 8.83 -8.63 3.16
C ILE A 663 10.17 -8.95 3.83
N PHE A 664 10.15 -9.48 5.06
CA PHE A 664 11.40 -9.85 5.77
C PHE A 664 12.08 -11.08 5.16
N THR A 665 11.30 -11.95 4.52
CA THR A 665 11.87 -13.05 3.73
C THR A 665 12.74 -12.47 2.60
N ALA A 666 12.26 -11.43 1.91
CA ALA A 666 13.05 -10.75 0.88
C ALA A 666 14.25 -9.99 1.46
N GLU A 667 14.03 -9.17 2.51
CA GLU A 667 15.11 -8.40 3.17
C GLU A 667 16.23 -9.32 3.68
N ARG A 668 15.85 -10.45 4.30
CA ARG A 668 16.81 -11.45 4.78
C ARG A 668 17.57 -12.13 3.65
N GLY A 669 16.87 -12.42 2.52
CA GLY A 669 17.48 -12.96 1.31
C GLY A 669 18.50 -11.99 0.68
N ILE A 670 18.15 -10.71 0.56
CA ILE A 670 19.05 -9.67 0.05
C ILE A 670 20.30 -9.55 0.94
N TYR A 671 20.12 -9.61 2.26
CA TYR A 671 21.24 -9.62 3.21
C TYR A 671 22.16 -10.83 2.99
N GLU A 672 21.63 -12.07 2.85
CA GLU A 672 22.46 -13.27 2.63
C GLU A 672 23.24 -13.21 1.30
N ILE A 673 22.63 -12.63 0.27
CA ILE A 673 23.33 -12.38 -0.99
C ILE A 673 24.48 -11.39 -0.77
N ALA A 674 24.24 -10.28 -0.10
CA ALA A 674 25.26 -9.28 0.19
C ALA A 674 26.39 -9.85 1.05
N ARG A 675 26.06 -10.69 2.05
CA ARG A 675 27.03 -11.33 2.95
C ARG A 675 27.92 -12.35 2.24
N SER A 676 27.34 -13.17 1.40
CA SER A 676 28.04 -14.25 0.70
C SER A 676 28.72 -13.81 -0.59
N GLY A 677 28.28 -12.70 -1.20
CA GLY A 677 28.65 -12.30 -2.56
C GLY A 677 28.08 -13.22 -3.64
N GLN A 678 27.13 -14.09 -3.29
CA GLN A 678 26.62 -15.15 -4.19
C GLN A 678 25.11 -15.00 -4.38
N GLY A 679 24.69 -14.73 -5.61
CA GLY A 679 23.28 -14.61 -5.96
C GLY A 679 22.45 -15.86 -5.63
N ALA A 680 23.03 -17.05 -5.72
CA ALA A 680 22.38 -18.31 -5.40
C ALA A 680 21.89 -18.40 -3.95
N SER A 681 22.48 -17.65 -3.03
CA SER A 681 22.04 -17.59 -1.62
C SER A 681 20.62 -17.02 -1.47
N GLY A 682 20.11 -16.29 -2.45
CA GLY A 682 18.76 -15.75 -2.48
C GLY A 682 17.68 -16.75 -2.87
N GLU A 683 18.03 -17.87 -3.48
CA GLU A 683 17.03 -18.80 -4.06
C GLU A 683 16.04 -19.37 -3.04
N PRO A 684 16.44 -19.82 -1.82
CA PRO A 684 15.47 -20.28 -0.81
C PRO A 684 14.43 -19.22 -0.46
N TYR A 685 14.83 -17.96 -0.36
CA TYR A 685 13.96 -16.83 -0.04
C TYR A 685 13.02 -16.50 -1.19
N ARG A 686 13.51 -16.56 -2.44
CA ARG A 686 12.68 -16.39 -3.64
C ARG A 686 11.59 -17.46 -3.72
N GLN A 687 11.92 -18.71 -3.46
CA GLN A 687 10.95 -19.81 -3.44
C GLN A 687 9.94 -19.65 -2.29
N ALA A 688 10.36 -19.20 -1.11
CA ALA A 688 9.47 -18.93 0.00
C ALA A 688 8.46 -17.82 -0.32
N LEU A 689 8.88 -16.72 -0.92
CA LEU A 689 7.97 -15.65 -1.36
C LEU A 689 6.92 -16.15 -2.35
N LYS A 690 7.32 -17.00 -3.31
CA LYS A 690 6.38 -17.63 -4.25
C LYS A 690 5.40 -18.57 -3.55
N ALA A 691 5.86 -19.30 -2.54
CA ALA A 691 5.02 -20.22 -1.77
C ALA A 691 4.05 -19.50 -0.82
N PHE A 692 4.34 -18.26 -0.41
CA PHE A 692 3.46 -17.41 0.38
C PHE A 692 2.47 -16.61 -0.50
N SER A 693 2.68 -16.51 -1.80
CA SER A 693 1.79 -15.78 -2.70
C SER A 693 0.45 -16.51 -2.89
N SER A 694 -0.57 -15.74 -3.30
CA SER A 694 -1.87 -16.29 -3.68
C SER A 694 -1.79 -17.10 -4.97
N GLN A 695 -2.90 -17.76 -5.34
CA GLN A 695 -3.04 -18.46 -6.63
C GLN A 695 -2.74 -17.52 -7.82
N ALA A 696 -3.14 -16.25 -7.70
CA ALA A 696 -2.86 -15.22 -8.71
C ALA A 696 -1.40 -14.76 -8.73
N GLY A 697 -0.61 -15.06 -7.69
CA GLY A 697 0.79 -14.66 -7.56
C GLY A 697 1.01 -13.41 -6.71
N PHE A 698 0.00 -12.87 -6.06
CA PHE A 698 0.14 -11.70 -5.18
C PHE A 698 0.73 -12.07 -3.82
N ILE A 699 1.79 -11.36 -3.42
CA ILE A 699 2.45 -11.54 -2.13
C ILE A 699 1.70 -10.69 -1.09
N PRO A 700 1.23 -11.32 0.01
CA PRO A 700 0.49 -10.59 1.04
C PRO A 700 1.42 -9.83 1.99
N GLU A 701 0.83 -8.92 2.75
CA GLU A 701 1.48 -8.26 3.89
C GLU A 701 1.86 -9.26 4.96
N GLN A 702 0.87 -10.06 5.40
CA GLN A 702 1.04 -11.01 6.48
C GLN A 702 0.52 -12.40 6.09
N VAL A 703 1.16 -13.43 6.65
CA VAL A 703 0.71 -14.81 6.53
C VAL A 703 0.54 -15.44 7.91
N TRP A 704 -0.40 -16.35 8.03
CA TRP A 704 -0.65 -17.10 9.25
C TRP A 704 0.57 -17.92 9.67
N ASN A 705 0.90 -17.88 10.93
CA ASN A 705 1.96 -18.68 11.54
C ASN A 705 1.43 -19.94 12.22
N THR A 706 0.13 -19.99 12.53
CA THR A 706 -0.57 -21.12 13.15
C THR A 706 -1.90 -21.34 12.43
N THR A 707 -2.54 -22.50 12.65
CA THR A 707 -3.90 -22.72 12.18
C THR A 707 -4.88 -21.96 13.07
N ALA A 708 -5.84 -21.25 12.46
CA ALA A 708 -6.95 -20.62 13.15
C ALA A 708 -8.28 -21.08 12.56
N ASN A 709 -9.28 -21.21 13.40
CA ASN A 709 -10.67 -21.37 12.98
C ASN A 709 -11.34 -20.00 13.11
N VAL A 710 -11.93 -19.53 12.03
CA VAL A 710 -12.70 -18.29 12.05
C VAL A 710 -13.94 -18.48 12.89
N THR A 711 -14.13 -17.64 13.87
CA THR A 711 -15.31 -17.61 14.75
C THR A 711 -15.91 -16.21 14.73
N GLY A 712 -17.21 -16.10 14.78
CA GLY A 712 -17.92 -14.83 14.95
C GLY A 712 -18.71 -14.38 13.71
N TRP A 713 -18.97 -13.10 13.62
CA TRP A 713 -19.85 -12.48 12.64
C TRP A 713 -19.28 -12.40 11.20
N GLU A 714 -18.03 -12.76 11.02
CA GLU A 714 -17.40 -12.81 9.73
C GLU A 714 -17.96 -13.99 8.94
N THR A 715 -19.02 -13.72 8.22
CA THR A 715 -19.90 -14.71 7.59
C THR A 715 -19.30 -15.38 6.35
N VAL A 716 -18.18 -14.94 5.88
CA VAL A 716 -17.42 -15.69 4.90
C VAL A 716 -16.80 -16.86 5.65
N THR A 717 -17.30 -18.05 5.42
CA THR A 717 -16.73 -19.27 6.00
C THR A 717 -15.52 -19.68 5.16
N PRO A 718 -14.34 -19.10 5.37
CA PRO A 718 -13.16 -19.67 4.77
C PRO A 718 -12.88 -20.98 5.52
N PRO A 719 -12.23 -21.93 4.88
CA PRO A 719 -11.63 -23.05 5.57
C PRO A 719 -10.69 -22.50 6.66
N PRO A 720 -10.38 -23.28 7.70
CA PRO A 720 -9.47 -22.83 8.75
C PRO A 720 -8.19 -22.29 8.12
N TYR A 721 -7.76 -21.11 8.54
CA TYR A 721 -6.52 -20.51 8.05
C TYR A 721 -5.35 -21.43 8.38
N ALA A 722 -4.57 -21.76 7.36
CA ALA A 722 -3.41 -22.63 7.49
C ALA A 722 -2.11 -21.81 7.56
N PRO A 723 -1.06 -22.31 8.22
CA PRO A 723 0.23 -21.65 8.23
C PRO A 723 0.74 -21.32 6.82
N GLY A 724 1.20 -20.11 6.63
CA GLY A 724 1.67 -19.60 5.34
C GLY A 724 0.59 -19.21 4.33
N THR A 725 -0.69 -19.22 4.72
CA THR A 725 -1.75 -18.58 3.92
C THR A 725 -1.88 -17.10 4.32
N ALA A 726 -2.33 -16.28 3.38
CA ALA A 726 -2.51 -14.85 3.63
C ALA A 726 -3.52 -14.59 4.75
N THR A 727 -3.27 -13.58 5.56
CA THR A 727 -4.28 -12.96 6.40
C THR A 727 -5.20 -12.08 5.55
N ARG A 728 -6.18 -11.42 6.17
CA ARG A 728 -7.05 -10.44 5.50
C ARG A 728 -6.54 -8.99 5.63
N SER A 729 -5.24 -8.81 5.96
CA SER A 729 -4.62 -7.48 6.00
C SER A 729 -4.57 -6.85 4.60
N MET A 730 -3.45 -6.97 3.90
CA MET A 730 -3.31 -6.43 2.53
C MET A 730 -2.70 -7.48 1.60
N ARG A 731 -3.31 -7.65 0.42
CA ARG A 731 -2.76 -8.44 -0.68
C ARG A 731 -3.24 -7.86 -2.02
N PRO A 732 -2.35 -7.53 -2.97
CA PRO A 732 -0.90 -7.47 -2.77
C PRO A 732 -0.50 -6.36 -1.82
N LEU A 733 0.51 -6.61 -0.97
CA LEU A 733 1.26 -5.50 -0.40
C LEU A 733 2.25 -5.02 -1.46
N SER A 734 2.15 -3.74 -1.85
CA SER A 734 3.00 -3.20 -2.91
C SER A 734 4.48 -3.27 -2.55
N TRP A 735 4.83 -3.06 -1.29
CA TRP A 735 6.19 -3.24 -0.78
C TRP A 735 6.69 -4.68 -1.01
N ALA A 736 5.89 -5.69 -0.70
CA ALA A 736 6.29 -7.10 -0.88
C ALA A 736 6.50 -7.45 -2.36
N MET A 737 5.68 -6.90 -3.26
CA MET A 737 5.86 -7.06 -4.71
C MET A 737 7.15 -6.38 -5.19
N GLY A 738 7.44 -5.17 -4.70
CA GLY A 738 8.70 -4.48 -4.98
C GLY A 738 9.93 -5.24 -4.48
N GLU A 739 9.85 -5.80 -3.27
CA GLU A 739 10.96 -6.57 -2.70
C GLU A 739 11.24 -7.88 -3.44
N TYR A 740 10.25 -8.47 -4.09
CA TYR A 740 10.52 -9.60 -4.99
C TYR A 740 11.44 -9.21 -6.16
N ILE A 741 11.19 -8.07 -6.77
CA ILE A 741 12.05 -7.53 -7.86
C ILE A 741 13.44 -7.19 -7.32
N ASN A 742 13.53 -6.55 -6.15
CA ASN A 742 14.78 -6.18 -5.50
C ASN A 742 15.62 -7.43 -5.19
N LEU A 743 14.99 -8.49 -4.67
CA LEU A 743 15.65 -9.77 -4.39
C LEU A 743 16.19 -10.43 -5.68
N VAL A 744 15.37 -10.53 -6.72
CA VAL A 744 15.81 -11.10 -8.02
C VAL A 744 16.98 -10.29 -8.61
N THR A 745 16.93 -8.97 -8.45
CA THR A 745 18.02 -8.08 -8.89
C THR A 745 19.28 -8.29 -8.08
N ALA A 746 19.17 -8.41 -6.75
CA ALA A 746 20.29 -8.74 -5.88
C ALA A 746 20.90 -10.12 -6.23
N MET A 747 20.07 -11.11 -6.53
CA MET A 747 20.51 -12.44 -6.99
C MET A 747 21.36 -12.35 -8.26
N ARG A 748 20.94 -11.52 -9.22
CA ARG A 748 21.72 -11.29 -10.45
C ARG A 748 23.04 -10.59 -10.17
N GLN A 749 23.04 -9.62 -9.26
CA GLN A 749 24.20 -8.76 -9.00
C GLN A 749 25.21 -9.37 -7.99
N GLY A 750 24.77 -10.33 -7.17
CA GLY A 750 25.55 -10.88 -6.06
C GLY A 750 25.80 -9.87 -4.92
N ARG A 751 24.94 -8.85 -4.80
CA ARG A 751 25.05 -7.78 -3.80
C ARG A 751 23.69 -7.14 -3.52
N SER A 752 23.61 -6.35 -2.43
CA SER A 752 22.41 -5.55 -2.14
C SER A 752 22.25 -4.39 -3.12
N ASP A 753 21.12 -3.68 -3.01
CA ASP A 753 20.79 -2.48 -3.78
C ASP A 753 21.34 -1.18 -3.14
N ALA A 754 22.37 -1.29 -2.29
CA ALA A 754 23.06 -0.17 -1.66
C ALA A 754 23.49 0.89 -2.68
N PRO A 755 23.31 2.19 -2.38
CA PRO A 755 23.89 3.23 -3.22
C PRO A 755 25.41 3.08 -3.29
N ALA A 756 25.96 3.08 -4.51
CA ALA A 756 27.40 2.84 -4.70
C ALA A 756 28.26 3.82 -3.89
N VAL A 757 27.86 5.10 -3.85
CA VAL A 757 28.58 6.15 -3.12
C VAL A 757 28.65 5.89 -1.61
N VAL A 758 27.62 5.24 -1.02
CA VAL A 758 27.59 4.88 0.40
C VAL A 758 28.53 3.69 0.65
N CYS A 759 28.39 2.65 -0.18
CA CYS A 759 29.22 1.46 -0.06
C CYS A 759 30.71 1.76 -0.31
N GLU A 760 31.05 2.59 -1.27
CA GLU A 760 32.41 3.07 -1.51
C GLU A 760 32.98 3.84 -0.30
N ARG A 761 32.17 4.73 0.29
CA ARG A 761 32.60 5.52 1.45
C ARG A 761 32.96 4.65 2.65
N TYR A 762 32.14 3.64 2.92
CA TYR A 762 32.29 2.79 4.12
C TYR A 762 32.84 1.39 3.81
N ALA A 763 33.33 1.17 2.61
CA ALA A 763 33.92 -0.11 2.17
C ALA A 763 33.02 -1.32 2.49
N CYS A 764 31.70 -1.20 2.28
CA CYS A 764 30.72 -2.18 2.69
C CYS A 764 30.88 -3.55 2.00
N ASP A 765 31.48 -3.57 0.81
CA ASP A 765 31.73 -4.75 -0.02
C ASP A 765 33.10 -5.42 0.22
N LYS A 766 33.92 -4.84 1.10
CA LYS A 766 35.26 -5.38 1.40
C LYS A 766 35.20 -6.44 2.49
N PRO A 767 36.06 -7.45 2.46
CA PRO A 767 36.27 -8.34 3.58
C PRO A 767 36.61 -7.53 4.85
N GLN A 768 36.08 -7.93 5.98
CA GLN A 768 36.24 -7.23 7.26
C GLN A 768 37.10 -8.01 8.23
N THR A 769 37.74 -7.25 9.12
CA THR A 769 38.48 -7.73 10.29
C THR A 769 38.01 -6.99 11.52
N THR A 770 37.79 -7.70 12.60
CA THR A 770 37.40 -7.11 13.87
C THR A 770 38.65 -6.58 14.60
N VAL A 771 38.65 -5.29 14.95
CA VAL A 771 39.75 -4.64 15.66
C VAL A 771 39.25 -4.11 17.00
N THR A 772 39.81 -4.59 18.11
CA THR A 772 39.52 -4.07 19.43
C THR A 772 40.65 -3.14 19.86
N PHE A 773 40.34 -1.87 20.03
CA PHE A 773 41.25 -0.86 20.58
C PHE A 773 41.07 -0.77 22.10
N GLN A 774 42.13 -0.95 22.86
CA GLN A 774 42.17 -0.77 24.30
C GLN A 774 43.18 0.29 24.65
N VAL A 775 42.83 1.22 25.55
CA VAL A 775 43.75 2.24 26.02
C VAL A 775 43.62 2.45 27.52
N ASN A 776 44.73 2.35 28.22
CA ASN A 776 44.81 2.76 29.64
C ASN A 776 44.84 4.29 29.68
N ALA A 777 43.77 4.89 30.15
CA ALA A 777 43.58 6.33 30.19
C ALA A 777 42.79 6.74 31.44
N PRO A 778 43.48 7.07 32.58
CA PRO A 778 42.83 7.68 33.69
C PRO A 778 42.19 9.01 33.30
N THR A 779 40.92 9.20 33.66
CA THR A 779 40.11 10.38 33.34
C THR A 779 39.51 11.00 34.60
N THR A 780 39.13 12.27 34.56
CA THR A 780 38.34 12.90 35.59
C THR A 780 36.85 12.74 35.29
N TRP A 781 35.99 12.90 36.30
CA TRP A 781 34.55 12.79 36.12
C TRP A 781 34.03 13.76 35.05
N GLY A 782 33.25 13.24 34.10
CA GLY A 782 32.74 14.02 32.98
C GLY A 782 33.58 13.94 31.71
N GLU A 783 34.76 13.32 31.75
CA GLU A 783 35.59 13.06 30.58
C GLU A 783 35.34 11.65 30.01
N SER A 784 35.42 11.51 28.70
CA SER A 784 35.36 10.23 27.97
C SER A 784 36.50 10.13 26.97
N ILE A 785 36.90 8.92 26.66
CA ILE A 785 37.90 8.63 25.61
C ILE A 785 37.19 8.28 24.29
N PHE A 786 37.79 8.81 23.23
CA PHE A 786 37.32 8.54 21.87
C PHE A 786 38.47 8.09 20.96
N LEU A 787 38.17 7.19 20.04
CA LEU A 787 39.07 6.78 18.98
C LEU A 787 38.85 7.66 17.76
N VAL A 788 39.91 8.20 17.20
CA VAL A 788 39.89 8.97 15.93
C VAL A 788 41.03 8.49 15.05
N GLY A 789 40.88 8.61 13.73
CA GLY A 789 41.92 8.16 12.83
C GLY A 789 41.67 8.47 11.34
N SER A 790 42.38 7.81 10.50
CA SER A 790 42.34 8.01 9.06
C SER A 790 41.09 7.41 8.42
N GLY A 791 40.50 8.14 7.51
CA GLY A 791 39.32 7.71 6.76
C GLY A 791 38.01 7.80 7.55
N PRO A 792 36.85 7.65 6.88
CA PRO A 792 35.53 7.84 7.46
C PRO A 792 35.21 6.81 8.56
N LEU A 793 35.75 5.60 8.47
CA LEU A 793 35.55 4.52 9.45
C LEU A 793 36.20 4.81 10.81
N LEU A 794 37.18 5.72 10.84
CA LEU A 794 37.84 6.20 12.07
C LEU A 794 37.71 7.73 12.19
N SER A 795 36.56 8.27 11.81
CA SER A 795 36.16 9.68 11.93
C SER A 795 36.93 10.68 11.05
N ASN A 796 37.81 10.25 10.18
CA ASN A 796 38.61 11.12 9.32
C ASN A 796 39.31 12.29 10.10
N TRP A 797 39.86 11.97 11.26
CA TRP A 797 40.50 12.90 12.21
C TRP A 797 39.57 14.00 12.78
N THR A 798 38.24 13.82 12.68
CA THR A 798 37.26 14.77 13.18
C THR A 798 36.88 14.39 14.63
N PRO A 799 37.19 15.18 15.65
CA PRO A 799 36.91 14.83 17.03
C PRO A 799 35.43 14.64 17.34
N GLU A 800 34.56 15.42 16.67
CA GLU A 800 33.10 15.37 16.84
C GLU A 800 32.54 14.02 16.41
N SER A 801 33.12 13.43 15.34
CA SER A 801 32.76 12.12 14.79
C SER A 801 33.55 10.95 15.42
N GLY A 802 34.37 11.22 16.44
CA GLY A 802 35.17 10.19 17.14
C GLY A 802 34.28 9.08 17.69
N ILE A 803 34.81 7.84 17.68
CA ILE A 803 34.10 6.67 18.19
C ILE A 803 34.27 6.65 19.72
N LYS A 804 33.18 6.74 20.47
CA LYS A 804 33.18 6.71 21.92
C LYS A 804 33.64 5.33 22.41
N MET A 805 34.57 5.30 23.39
CA MET A 805 35.07 4.08 24.00
C MET A 805 34.33 3.78 25.30
N SER A 806 34.16 2.50 25.60
CA SER A 806 33.52 2.03 26.86
C SER A 806 34.50 2.05 28.03
N PRO A 807 34.09 2.60 29.18
CA PRO A 807 34.90 2.57 30.43
C PRO A 807 34.62 1.32 31.27
N ALA A 808 33.96 0.27 30.77
CA ALA A 808 33.53 -0.88 31.58
C ALA A 808 34.66 -1.52 32.41
N ASN A 809 35.90 -1.43 31.94
CA ASN A 809 37.10 -1.93 32.63
C ASN A 809 38.03 -0.81 33.08
N TYR A 810 37.46 0.32 33.49
CA TYR A 810 38.24 1.49 33.92
C TYR A 810 39.45 1.10 34.84
N PRO A 811 40.65 1.64 34.61
CA PRO A 811 40.99 2.76 33.69
C PRO A 811 41.26 2.36 32.22
N ILE A 812 40.97 1.15 31.85
CA ILE A 812 41.07 0.70 30.46
C ILE A 812 39.76 1.01 29.71
N TRP A 813 39.89 1.82 28.68
CA TRP A 813 38.80 2.12 27.76
C TRP A 813 38.92 1.22 26.53
N ALA A 814 37.82 0.71 26.05
CA ALA A 814 37.82 -0.22 24.90
C ALA A 814 36.70 0.10 23.89
N VAL A 815 36.99 -0.15 22.63
CA VAL A 815 36.00 -0.18 21.56
C VAL A 815 36.39 -1.22 20.51
N THR A 816 35.39 -1.95 20.03
CA THR A 816 35.57 -2.92 18.94
C THR A 816 34.92 -2.38 17.66
N VAL A 817 35.64 -2.36 16.54
CA VAL A 817 35.17 -1.88 15.25
C VAL A 817 35.50 -2.89 14.15
N SER A 818 34.64 -2.98 13.13
CA SER A 818 34.93 -3.70 11.90
C SER A 818 35.66 -2.78 10.93
N LEU A 819 36.82 -3.20 10.43
CA LEU A 819 37.60 -2.46 9.43
C LEU A 819 37.92 -3.35 8.24
N PRO A 820 38.07 -2.79 7.03
CA PRO A 820 38.54 -3.54 5.86
C PRO A 820 39.81 -4.31 6.14
N ALA A 821 39.83 -5.59 5.74
CA ALA A 821 40.99 -6.48 5.89
C ALA A 821 42.18 -6.00 5.06
N SER A 822 43.38 -6.35 5.51
CA SER A 822 44.66 -6.05 4.80
C SER A 822 44.83 -4.56 4.48
N THR A 823 44.33 -3.68 5.34
CA THR A 823 44.34 -2.21 5.16
C THR A 823 45.08 -1.55 6.31
N THR A 824 45.87 -0.53 6.02
CA THR A 824 46.59 0.25 7.06
C THR A 824 45.78 1.49 7.44
N PHE A 825 45.55 1.67 8.73
CA PHE A 825 44.91 2.83 9.33
C PHE A 825 45.85 3.52 10.33
N GLU A 826 45.86 4.85 10.32
CA GLU A 826 46.46 5.64 11.38
C GLU A 826 45.38 6.02 12.37
N TYR A 827 45.74 6.08 13.66
CA TYR A 827 44.78 6.44 14.72
C TYR A 827 45.44 7.16 15.89
N LYS A 828 44.60 7.82 16.68
CA LYS A 828 44.91 8.41 17.98
C LYS A 828 43.72 8.27 18.93
N PHE A 829 44.06 8.43 20.23
CA PHE A 829 43.01 8.61 21.26
C PHE A 829 42.89 10.09 21.59
N ILE A 830 41.66 10.52 21.85
CA ILE A 830 41.37 11.85 22.35
C ILE A 830 40.53 11.75 23.62
N ARG A 831 40.72 12.71 24.52
CA ARG A 831 39.88 12.91 25.68
C ARG A 831 38.93 14.05 25.38
N ARG A 832 37.66 13.88 25.66
CA ARG A 832 36.64 14.93 25.50
C ARG A 832 35.81 15.03 26.76
N ASP A 833 35.62 16.23 27.25
CA ASP A 833 34.79 16.51 28.42
C ASP A 833 33.33 16.80 28.04
N SER A 834 32.47 17.02 29.05
CA SER A 834 31.06 17.32 28.87
C SER A 834 30.79 18.68 28.18
N SER A 835 31.77 19.57 28.11
CA SER A 835 31.70 20.85 27.40
C SER A 835 32.12 20.71 25.93
N GLY A 836 32.63 19.52 25.52
CA GLY A 836 33.16 19.27 24.20
C GLY A 836 34.63 19.66 24.01
N GLN A 837 35.31 20.07 25.05
CA GLN A 837 36.76 20.39 24.99
C GLN A 837 37.55 19.11 24.67
N VAL A 838 38.45 19.20 23.70
CA VAL A 838 39.21 18.06 23.17
C VAL A 838 40.67 18.17 23.58
N VAL A 839 41.20 17.08 24.13
CA VAL A 839 42.63 16.93 24.42
C VAL A 839 43.14 15.73 23.61
N TRP A 840 44.08 15.99 22.72
CA TRP A 840 44.76 14.96 21.93
C TRP A 840 45.89 14.31 22.71
N GLU A 841 46.03 12.99 22.57
CA GLU A 841 47.27 12.34 23.05
C GLU A 841 48.50 12.92 22.37
N SER A 842 49.64 12.95 23.05
CA SER A 842 50.90 13.46 22.53
C SER A 842 51.52 12.48 21.51
N GLY A 843 52.65 12.88 20.90
CA GLY A 843 53.46 12.05 19.99
C GLY A 843 52.84 11.92 18.59
N GLY A 844 53.46 11.08 17.75
CA GLY A 844 52.98 10.80 16.39
C GLY A 844 51.73 9.94 16.33
N ASN A 845 51.09 9.83 15.16
CA ASN A 845 49.99 8.92 14.95
C ASN A 845 50.44 7.46 15.20
N ARG A 846 49.52 6.67 15.77
CA ARG A 846 49.68 5.21 15.79
C ARG A 846 49.23 4.64 14.49
N ALA A 847 49.65 3.43 14.15
CA ALA A 847 49.21 2.74 12.96
C ALA A 847 48.90 1.28 13.23
N VAL A 848 47.91 0.77 12.53
CA VAL A 848 47.56 -0.66 12.50
C VAL A 848 47.35 -1.08 11.05
N THR A 849 47.91 -2.23 10.69
CA THR A 849 47.55 -2.94 9.43
C THR A 849 46.65 -4.11 9.84
N THR A 850 45.41 -4.09 9.39
CA THR A 850 44.45 -5.14 9.70
C THR A 850 44.86 -6.47 9.05
N PRO A 851 44.70 -7.61 9.75
CA PRO A 851 44.99 -8.92 9.17
C PRO A 851 44.02 -9.23 8.01
N PRO A 852 44.33 -10.24 7.18
CA PRO A 852 43.44 -10.62 6.07
C PRO A 852 42.08 -11.22 6.53
N SER A 853 41.97 -11.65 7.77
CA SER A 853 40.77 -12.16 8.40
C SER A 853 40.95 -12.29 9.91
N GLY A 854 39.85 -12.50 10.67
CA GLY A 854 39.89 -12.76 12.10
C GLY A 854 39.84 -11.47 12.94
N GLU A 855 40.48 -11.52 14.10
CA GLU A 855 40.44 -10.46 15.11
C GLU A 855 41.84 -10.01 15.50
N VAL A 856 41.96 -8.75 15.92
CA VAL A 856 43.18 -8.20 16.53
C VAL A 856 42.81 -7.31 17.72
N VAL A 857 43.57 -7.44 18.80
CA VAL A 857 43.43 -6.59 19.98
C VAL A 857 44.70 -5.72 20.11
N LEU A 858 44.51 -4.42 20.16
CA LEU A 858 45.55 -3.44 20.35
C LEU A 858 45.45 -2.91 21.78
N THR A 859 46.58 -2.90 22.52
CA THR A 859 46.60 -2.42 23.89
C THR A 859 47.60 -1.27 24.00
N ASP A 860 47.12 -0.13 24.38
CA ASP A 860 47.87 1.13 24.42
C ASP A 860 47.77 1.84 25.77
N SER A 861 48.49 2.92 25.91
CA SER A 861 48.32 3.90 26.99
C SER A 861 48.19 5.29 26.40
N PHE A 862 47.29 6.11 26.96
CA PHE A 862 47.13 7.50 26.58
C PHE A 862 48.41 8.28 26.81
N ARG A 863 48.92 8.93 25.77
CA ARG A 863 50.25 9.61 25.82
C ARG A 863 50.14 11.10 26.08
#